data_732b58d885684f658ef900d24a106ee6
#
_entry.id   732b58d885684f658ef900d24a106ee6
#
_cell.length_a   1.000
_cell.length_b   1.000
_cell.length_c   1.000
_cell.angle_alpha   90.00
_cell.angle_beta   90.00
_cell.angle_gamma   90.00
#
_symmetry.space_group_name_H-M   'P 1'
#
loop_
_entity.id
_entity.type
_entity.pdbx_description
1 polymer ?
#
loop_
_entity_poly.entity_id
_entity_poly.type
_entity_poly.pdbx_seq_one_letter_code
_entity_poly.pdbx_strand_id
1 'polypeptide(L)'
;MTSRRTPIVIALVLLAALVSLGVAVAGSALLGAVTGLVCLIVALLAAWSVDRMNAPTDPSRRRLLALAALLGAAAATGGAAVGRTIRRVTRPDPRPIQETMAKELGAEYMELVARAYHPDRSGDLQLLVAPYNSANYPQESRSLVPRDPRTSHASVWMYLERIPLLVYGAGARPPSDSEERVSLADLAPTIAELIGFEDFPALGREGRPLPGISPPTDRPEVVVTFVIDGGGWNVLNEFPDAWPNLKRLMREGASFRNAIHGSFPAVTASAHATIGTGAFPRTHGITGHNLRDGTKARKAFGELGHAEPGDILVPTLADLWSDATDNRAWVGELGYQIWHLGMLGRGGRSRRGDRRAVAVYWDEAGDPQDWRSQNEALYRLPAGMPSLDTFAGYRDSYTPNPDRNPAFDPIKQRNLHCCSTPVIRYQGDVIEATLANESIGSSDTPGLLFINFKAPDYTGHVYGMFDPMTGDALRDVDEQLGRLVTQLDTLYPDRYALIVTADHGQCPLPDAAGGVRLDPIQLWDDLEREFGGGLFGLVQNVVPSEVYLHSDVLWDAGVTREDVASFLRDYPYRRNIGPYVPRSVIEQELLDRQQFAAVFATSFLDTLAGRELDADFGPGIYPEADPFGVPPPIAG
;
A
#
# COMPACT_ATOMS: atom_id res chain seq x y z
N MET A 1 9.77 74.30 2.77
CA MET A 1 8.89 73.39 1.95
C MET A 1 9.13 71.91 2.21
N THR A 2 9.47 71.51 3.45
CA THR A 2 9.88 70.14 3.81
C THR A 2 8.87 69.32 4.62
N SER A 3 7.68 69.87 4.93
CA SER A 3 6.75 69.20 5.87
C SER A 3 5.64 68.34 5.23
N ARG A 4 5.43 68.41 3.91
CA ARG A 4 4.26 67.71 3.28
C ARG A 4 4.54 66.30 2.76
N ARG A 5 5.80 65.87 2.65
CA ARG A 5 6.13 64.55 2.01
C ARG A 5 6.34 63.43 2.98
N THR A 6 6.80 63.72 4.21
CA THR A 6 6.96 62.71 5.28
C THR A 6 5.62 62.01 5.64
N PRO A 7 4.49 62.72 5.75
CA PRO A 7 3.22 62.05 6.04
C PRO A 7 2.73 61.15 4.91
N ILE A 8 3.10 61.40 3.64
CA ILE A 8 2.72 60.57 2.50
C ILE A 8 3.43 59.21 2.56
N VAL A 9 4.72 59.18 2.90
CA VAL A 9 5.49 57.92 3.03
C VAL A 9 4.97 57.08 4.22
N ILE A 10 4.69 57.73 5.36
CA ILE A 10 4.09 57.06 6.50
C ILE A 10 2.70 56.52 6.17
N ALA A 11 1.86 57.26 5.44
CA ALA A 11 0.54 56.81 5.04
C ALA A 11 0.63 55.61 4.05
N LEU A 12 1.60 55.58 3.14
CA LEU A 12 1.81 54.46 2.21
C LEU A 12 2.27 53.20 2.94
N VAL A 13 3.15 53.32 3.96
CA VAL A 13 3.61 52.20 4.77
C VAL A 13 2.47 51.64 5.64
N LEU A 14 1.65 52.51 6.23
CA LEU A 14 0.48 52.09 6.99
C LEU A 14 -0.58 51.42 6.09
N LEU A 15 -0.79 51.94 4.88
CA LEU A 15 -1.68 51.31 3.90
C LEU A 15 -1.17 49.94 3.47
N ALA A 16 0.14 49.79 3.24
CA ALA A 16 0.77 48.53 2.91
C ALA A 16 0.57 47.49 4.05
N ALA A 17 0.74 47.92 5.31
CA ALA A 17 0.51 47.08 6.48
C ALA A 17 -0.95 46.63 6.60
N LEU A 18 -1.91 47.52 6.37
CA LEU A 18 -3.35 47.22 6.42
C LEU A 18 -3.78 46.28 5.27
N VAL A 19 -3.27 46.48 4.07
CA VAL A 19 -3.55 45.59 2.93
C VAL A 19 -2.96 44.21 3.17
N SER A 20 -1.71 44.13 3.66
CA SER A 20 -1.05 42.86 3.99
C SER A 20 -1.84 42.09 5.06
N LEU A 21 -2.31 42.77 6.12
CA LEU A 21 -3.15 42.18 7.16
C LEU A 21 -4.50 41.71 6.59
N GLY A 22 -5.14 42.52 5.75
CA GLY A 22 -6.41 42.17 5.11
C GLY A 22 -6.31 40.93 4.24
N VAL A 23 -5.25 40.81 3.44
CA VAL A 23 -4.99 39.61 2.61
C VAL A 23 -4.67 38.38 3.47
N ALA A 24 -3.91 38.54 4.53
CA ALA A 24 -3.59 37.44 5.45
C ALA A 24 -4.85 36.92 6.18
N VAL A 25 -5.74 37.83 6.60
CA VAL A 25 -7.04 37.49 7.21
C VAL A 25 -7.98 36.82 6.22
N ALA A 26 -7.93 37.21 4.95
CA ALA A 26 -8.75 36.63 3.88
C ALA A 26 -8.35 35.19 3.48
N GLY A 27 -7.28 34.64 4.07
CA GLY A 27 -7.02 33.20 3.99
C GLY A 27 -5.71 32.75 3.33
N SER A 28 -4.81 33.66 2.94
CA SER A 28 -3.51 33.30 2.38
C SER A 28 -2.36 34.05 3.04
N ALA A 29 -1.66 33.36 3.96
CA ALA A 29 -0.48 33.91 4.62
C ALA A 29 0.64 34.26 3.62
N LEU A 30 0.84 33.40 2.60
CA LEU A 30 1.81 33.63 1.52
C LEU A 30 1.43 34.86 0.69
N LEU A 31 0.17 34.97 0.28
CA LEU A 31 -0.31 36.11 -0.48
C LEU A 31 -0.21 37.40 0.35
N GLY A 32 -0.48 37.34 1.65
CA GLY A 32 -0.26 38.44 2.59
C GLY A 32 1.19 38.87 2.67
N ALA A 33 2.13 37.92 2.78
CA ALA A 33 3.57 38.18 2.82
C ALA A 33 4.08 38.74 1.47
N VAL A 34 3.64 38.19 0.34
CA VAL A 34 3.97 38.68 -1.02
C VAL A 34 3.43 40.09 -1.23
N THR A 35 2.18 40.36 -0.86
CA THR A 35 1.56 41.67 -0.95
C THR A 35 2.31 42.69 -0.09
N GLY A 36 2.66 42.32 1.15
CA GLY A 36 3.48 43.14 2.04
C GLY A 36 4.85 43.48 1.46
N LEU A 37 5.52 42.48 0.85
CA LEU A 37 6.81 42.68 0.19
C LEU A 37 6.68 43.60 -1.06
N VAL A 38 5.68 43.41 -1.89
CA VAL A 38 5.41 44.25 -3.05
C VAL A 38 5.13 45.69 -2.62
N CYS A 39 4.28 45.91 -1.62
CA CYS A 39 3.99 47.21 -1.07
C CYS A 39 5.24 47.88 -0.46
N LEU A 40 6.10 47.09 0.23
CA LEU A 40 7.40 47.55 0.73
C LEU A 40 8.33 48.00 -0.42
N ILE A 41 8.45 47.21 -1.49
CA ILE A 41 9.26 47.54 -2.67
C ILE A 41 8.75 48.82 -3.30
N VAL A 42 7.43 48.95 -3.47
CA VAL A 42 6.80 50.19 -4.03
C VAL A 42 7.08 51.39 -3.12
N ALA A 43 6.96 51.25 -1.80
CA ALA A 43 7.27 52.31 -0.83
C ALA A 43 8.77 52.71 -0.89
N LEU A 44 9.67 51.75 -1.01
CA LEU A 44 11.10 52.00 -1.15
C LEU A 44 11.46 52.66 -2.49
N LEU A 45 10.83 52.22 -3.58
CA LEU A 45 11.02 52.85 -4.89
C LEU A 45 10.47 54.28 -4.92
N ALA A 46 9.32 54.52 -4.30
CA ALA A 46 8.78 55.85 -4.13
C ALA A 46 9.69 56.75 -3.28
N ALA A 47 10.22 56.23 -2.18
CA ALA A 47 11.19 56.93 -1.35
C ALA A 47 12.49 57.23 -2.11
N TRP A 48 12.99 56.26 -2.90
CA TRP A 48 14.19 56.39 -3.73
C TRP A 48 14.00 57.41 -4.88
N SER A 49 12.83 57.44 -5.52
CA SER A 49 12.51 58.42 -6.56
C SER A 49 12.42 59.83 -6.02
N VAL A 50 11.96 60.00 -4.78
CA VAL A 50 11.96 61.28 -4.06
C VAL A 50 13.38 61.72 -3.69
N ASP A 51 14.29 60.78 -3.41
CA ASP A 51 15.70 61.06 -3.03
C ASP A 51 16.55 61.50 -4.23
N ARG A 52 16.24 61.03 -5.45
CA ARG A 52 16.94 61.45 -6.69
C ARG A 52 16.65 62.89 -7.12
N MET A 53 15.58 63.48 -6.59
CA MET A 53 15.19 64.84 -6.98
C MET A 53 15.78 65.95 -6.08
N ASN A 54 16.50 65.61 -4.98
CA ASN A 54 17.11 66.60 -4.07
C ASN A 54 18.34 66.05 -3.36
N ALA A 55 19.43 66.81 -3.40
CA ALA A 55 20.79 66.65 -2.96
C ALA A 55 21.12 65.78 -1.70
N PRO A 56 22.35 65.22 -1.59
CA PRO A 56 22.74 64.19 -0.66
C PRO A 56 23.05 64.75 0.74
N THR A 57 22.87 63.88 1.75
CA THR A 57 23.37 63.97 3.16
C THR A 57 22.40 64.48 4.21
N ASP A 58 21.25 63.85 4.36
CA ASP A 58 20.51 64.00 5.62
C ASP A 58 20.47 62.62 6.39
N PRO A 59 21.18 62.47 7.52
CA PRO A 59 21.16 61.25 8.35
C PRO A 59 19.77 60.84 8.83
N SER A 60 18.84 61.79 8.94
CA SER A 60 17.47 61.56 9.36
C SER A 60 16.68 60.74 8.30
N ARG A 61 17.02 60.90 7.02
CA ARG A 61 16.39 60.17 5.87
C ARG A 61 16.81 58.72 5.83
N ARG A 62 18.11 58.40 6.08
CA ARG A 62 18.57 57.00 6.17
C ARG A 62 17.87 56.24 7.30
N ARG A 63 17.66 56.91 8.44
CA ARG A 63 16.92 56.35 9.56
C ARG A 63 15.44 56.12 9.22
N LEU A 64 14.81 57.02 8.49
CA LEU A 64 13.42 56.89 8.04
C LEU A 64 13.22 55.75 7.04
N LEU A 65 14.14 55.58 6.06
CA LEU A 65 14.13 54.48 5.11
C LEU A 65 14.39 53.14 5.81
N ALA A 66 15.33 53.09 6.75
CA ALA A 66 15.57 51.90 7.54
C ALA A 66 14.37 51.52 8.42
N LEU A 67 13.71 52.53 9.01
CA LEU A 67 12.50 52.33 9.82
C LEU A 67 11.32 51.87 8.95
N ALA A 68 11.15 52.43 7.75
CA ALA A 68 10.11 51.99 6.79
C ALA A 68 10.34 50.54 6.31
N ALA A 69 11.62 50.16 6.05
CA ALA A 69 11.98 48.79 5.70
C ALA A 69 11.71 47.81 6.87
N LEU A 70 12.08 48.18 8.10
CA LEU A 70 11.80 47.40 9.31
C LEU A 70 10.30 47.27 9.59
N LEU A 71 9.52 48.34 9.46
CA LEU A 71 8.06 48.30 9.64
C LEU A 71 7.37 47.50 8.53
N GLY A 72 7.85 47.57 7.29
CA GLY A 72 7.32 46.78 6.19
C GLY A 72 7.60 45.28 6.35
N ALA A 73 8.83 44.92 6.79
CA ALA A 73 9.17 43.54 7.12
C ALA A 73 8.37 43.02 8.31
N ALA A 74 8.21 43.84 9.36
CA ALA A 74 7.39 43.49 10.53
C ALA A 74 5.89 43.38 10.16
N ALA A 75 5.39 44.20 9.26
CA ALA A 75 4.00 44.09 8.77
C ALA A 75 3.77 42.82 7.95
N ALA A 76 4.71 42.46 7.05
CA ALA A 76 4.61 41.25 6.26
C ALA A 76 4.65 39.98 7.13
N THR A 77 5.60 39.90 8.08
CA THR A 77 5.73 38.75 9.00
C THR A 77 4.63 38.74 10.06
N GLY A 78 4.30 39.89 10.63
CA GLY A 78 3.23 40.04 11.63
C GLY A 78 1.84 39.77 11.05
N GLY A 79 1.56 40.23 9.81
CA GLY A 79 0.33 39.96 9.10
C GLY A 79 0.13 38.48 8.80
N ALA A 80 1.18 37.80 8.37
CA ALA A 80 1.15 36.35 8.17
C ALA A 80 0.93 35.59 9.48
N ALA A 81 1.62 35.96 10.57
CA ALA A 81 1.44 35.34 11.88
C ALA A 81 0.02 35.57 12.46
N VAL A 82 -0.53 36.79 12.34
CA VAL A 82 -1.89 37.10 12.78
C VAL A 82 -2.92 36.36 11.96
N GLY A 83 -2.73 36.29 10.62
CA GLY A 83 -3.62 35.52 9.73
C GLY A 83 -3.66 34.04 10.11
N ARG A 84 -2.50 33.43 10.39
CA ARG A 84 -2.42 32.06 10.90
C ARG A 84 -3.17 31.87 12.22
N THR A 85 -2.95 32.78 13.16
CA THR A 85 -3.60 32.73 14.49
C THR A 85 -5.13 32.85 14.37
N ILE A 86 -5.63 33.79 13.55
CA ILE A 86 -7.06 33.95 13.29
C ILE A 86 -7.63 32.69 12.66
N ARG A 87 -6.97 32.14 11.62
CA ARG A 87 -7.40 30.91 10.97
C ARG A 87 -7.49 29.75 11.95
N ARG A 88 -6.52 29.59 12.87
CA ARG A 88 -6.54 28.56 13.92
C ARG A 88 -7.70 28.74 14.90
N VAL A 89 -7.98 29.96 15.32
CA VAL A 89 -9.02 30.27 16.34
C VAL A 89 -10.43 30.22 15.76
N THR A 90 -10.62 30.59 14.50
CA THR A 90 -11.93 30.63 13.83
C THR A 90 -12.28 29.36 13.07
N ARG A 91 -11.36 28.39 13.01
CA ARG A 91 -11.60 27.12 12.33
C ARG A 91 -12.70 26.32 13.02
N PRO A 92 -13.68 25.76 12.26
CA PRO A 92 -14.58 24.77 12.80
C PRO A 92 -13.81 23.57 13.34
N ASP A 93 -14.33 22.92 14.36
CA ASP A 93 -13.78 21.64 14.82
C ASP A 93 -13.94 20.60 13.71
N PRO A 94 -12.87 19.99 13.20
CA PRO A 94 -12.95 19.04 12.09
C PRO A 94 -13.39 17.63 12.53
N ARG A 95 -13.41 17.34 13.84
CA ARG A 95 -13.79 16.02 14.37
C ARG A 95 -15.18 15.57 13.93
N PRO A 96 -16.23 16.42 13.89
CA PRO A 96 -17.55 16.01 13.38
C PRO A 96 -17.53 15.50 11.93
N ILE A 97 -16.64 16.02 11.08
CA ILE A 97 -16.49 15.59 9.69
C ILE A 97 -15.86 14.18 9.64
N GLN A 98 -14.81 13.94 10.43
CA GLN A 98 -14.16 12.63 10.52
C GLN A 98 -15.12 11.57 11.10
N GLU A 99 -15.84 11.90 12.16
CA GLU A 99 -16.88 11.02 12.74
C GLU A 99 -18.03 10.74 11.75
N THR A 100 -18.41 11.72 10.93
CA THR A 100 -19.43 11.50 9.89
C THR A 100 -18.96 10.52 8.85
N MET A 101 -17.74 10.69 8.33
CA MET A 101 -17.15 9.74 7.36
C MET A 101 -17.02 8.34 7.95
N ALA A 102 -16.62 8.22 9.21
CA ALA A 102 -16.51 6.93 9.88
C ALA A 102 -17.89 6.23 10.03
N LYS A 103 -18.95 6.98 10.33
CA LYS A 103 -20.33 6.45 10.37
C LYS A 103 -20.86 6.08 8.99
N GLU A 104 -20.54 6.87 7.97
CA GLU A 104 -20.89 6.56 6.58
C GLU A 104 -20.18 5.29 6.11
N LEU A 105 -18.92 5.10 6.50
CA LEU A 105 -18.14 3.91 6.18
C LEU A 105 -18.64 2.67 6.92
N GLY A 106 -18.99 2.81 8.21
CA GLY A 106 -19.49 1.74 9.07
C GLY A 106 -18.39 0.98 9.81
N ALA A 107 -18.81 0.26 10.85
CA ALA A 107 -17.90 -0.41 11.79
C ALA A 107 -16.99 -1.45 11.12
N GLU A 108 -17.52 -2.24 10.20
CA GLU A 108 -16.77 -3.29 9.50
C GLU A 108 -15.55 -2.72 8.77
N TYR A 109 -15.74 -1.68 7.98
CA TYR A 109 -14.64 -1.03 7.26
C TYR A 109 -13.74 -0.21 8.18
N MET A 110 -14.32 0.41 9.23
CA MET A 110 -13.54 1.12 10.23
C MET A 110 -12.60 0.20 11.02
N GLU A 111 -12.98 -1.07 11.22
CA GLU A 111 -12.10 -2.06 11.82
C GLU A 111 -10.87 -2.32 10.94
N LEU A 112 -11.04 -2.48 9.62
CA LEU A 112 -9.94 -2.65 8.67
C LEU A 112 -9.00 -1.43 8.68
N VAL A 113 -9.58 -0.22 8.69
CA VAL A 113 -8.82 1.04 8.79
C VAL A 113 -8.05 1.14 10.11
N ALA A 114 -8.67 0.79 11.23
CA ALA A 114 -8.02 0.82 12.54
C ALA A 114 -6.87 -0.21 12.67
N ARG A 115 -6.99 -1.35 12.01
CA ARG A 115 -5.92 -2.38 11.94
C ARG A 115 -4.74 -1.95 11.07
N ALA A 116 -4.98 -1.05 10.11
CA ALA A 116 -3.97 -0.54 9.20
C ALA A 116 -3.06 0.54 9.83
N TYR A 117 -3.59 1.31 10.75
CA TYR A 117 -2.93 2.50 11.25
C TYR A 117 -1.81 2.20 12.26
N HIS A 118 -0.61 2.70 11.98
CA HIS A 118 0.53 2.74 12.91
C HIS A 118 1.07 4.17 13.01
N PRO A 119 1.18 4.76 14.23
CA PRO A 119 1.49 6.18 14.41
C PRO A 119 2.83 6.61 13.82
N ASP A 120 3.83 5.72 13.82
CA ASP A 120 5.19 6.03 13.34
C ASP A 120 5.44 5.59 11.88
N ARG A 121 4.48 4.91 11.23
CA ARG A 121 4.65 4.28 9.91
C ARG A 121 3.66 4.76 8.85
N SER A 122 2.43 5.07 9.24
CA SER A 122 1.40 5.54 8.31
C SER A 122 1.69 6.95 7.79
N GLY A 123 1.12 7.27 6.62
CA GLY A 123 1.07 8.62 6.08
C GLY A 123 0.29 9.57 6.99
N ASP A 124 0.17 10.83 6.58
CA ASP A 124 -0.59 11.83 7.34
C ASP A 124 -2.11 11.71 7.14
N LEU A 125 -2.50 11.18 5.97
CA LEU A 125 -3.90 10.91 5.61
C LEU A 125 -4.01 9.50 5.06
N GLN A 126 -5.07 8.81 5.42
CA GLN A 126 -5.51 7.58 4.75
C GLN A 126 -6.61 7.91 3.74
N LEU A 127 -6.44 7.45 2.50
CA LEU A 127 -7.32 7.69 1.37
C LEU A 127 -8.11 6.41 1.04
N LEU A 128 -9.41 6.44 1.23
CA LEU A 128 -10.31 5.36 0.84
C LEU A 128 -11.03 5.79 -0.44
N VAL A 129 -10.54 5.35 -1.59
CA VAL A 129 -11.19 5.67 -2.87
C VAL A 129 -12.61 5.09 -2.91
N ALA A 130 -13.52 5.76 -3.60
CA ALA A 130 -14.87 5.25 -3.79
C ALA A 130 -14.85 3.86 -4.47
N PRO A 131 -15.89 3.02 -4.29
CA PRO A 131 -15.95 1.70 -4.92
C PRO A 131 -15.66 1.76 -6.42
N TYR A 132 -14.82 0.83 -6.90
CA TYR A 132 -14.36 0.72 -8.29
C TYR A 132 -13.47 1.86 -8.80
N ASN A 133 -13.17 2.87 -7.99
CA ASN A 133 -12.10 3.82 -8.30
C ASN A 133 -10.74 3.18 -8.04
N SER A 134 -9.75 3.66 -8.79
CA SER A 134 -8.36 3.25 -8.62
C SER A 134 -7.45 4.48 -8.53
N ALA A 135 -6.46 4.41 -7.67
CA ALA A 135 -5.35 5.37 -7.63
C ALA A 135 -4.05 4.64 -7.93
N ASN A 136 -3.18 5.26 -8.72
CA ASN A 136 -1.88 4.71 -9.10
C ASN A 136 -0.74 5.40 -8.34
N TYR A 137 0.48 4.90 -8.52
CA TYR A 137 1.69 5.53 -7.97
C TYR A 137 2.17 6.67 -8.89
N PRO A 138 2.80 7.74 -8.35
CA PRO A 138 3.28 8.87 -9.16
C PRO A 138 4.28 8.48 -10.25
N GLN A 139 5.11 7.48 -10.00
CA GLN A 139 6.09 7.00 -10.98
C GLN A 139 5.42 6.37 -12.20
N GLU A 140 4.28 5.73 -12.00
CA GLU A 140 3.48 5.07 -13.03
C GLU A 140 2.76 6.10 -13.91
N SER A 141 2.27 7.18 -13.33
CA SER A 141 1.56 8.24 -14.05
C SER A 141 2.46 9.09 -14.96
N ARG A 142 3.78 9.04 -14.81
CA ARG A 142 4.75 9.78 -15.64
C ARG A 142 5.27 9.00 -16.84
N SER A 143 4.96 7.72 -16.94
CA SER A 143 5.42 6.90 -18.05
C SER A 143 4.62 7.22 -19.32
N LEU A 144 5.32 7.50 -20.41
CA LEU A 144 4.74 7.67 -21.75
C LEU A 144 4.49 6.33 -22.46
N VAL A 145 4.84 5.22 -21.81
CA VAL A 145 4.70 3.86 -22.35
C VAL A 145 3.53 3.19 -21.63
N PRO A 146 2.64 2.46 -22.32
CA PRO A 146 1.52 1.74 -21.71
C PRO A 146 1.95 0.53 -20.84
N ARG A 147 2.94 0.72 -19.96
CA ARG A 147 3.43 -0.25 -18.99
C ARG A 147 2.79 -0.07 -17.62
N ASP A 148 2.03 1.02 -17.46
CA ASP A 148 1.54 1.41 -16.15
C ASP A 148 0.39 0.53 -15.75
N PRO A 149 0.30 0.14 -14.48
CA PRO A 149 -0.89 -0.45 -13.91
C PRO A 149 -2.12 0.40 -14.26
N ARG A 150 -3.09 -0.23 -14.92
CA ARG A 150 -4.33 0.44 -15.33
C ARG A 150 -5.34 0.49 -14.19
N THR A 151 -5.12 -0.33 -13.17
CA THR A 151 -5.92 -0.39 -11.95
C THR A 151 -5.05 -0.76 -10.77
N SER A 152 -5.56 -0.55 -9.55
CA SER A 152 -4.90 -0.87 -8.28
C SER A 152 -5.95 -1.33 -7.28
N HIS A 153 -5.58 -2.21 -6.38
CA HIS A 153 -6.42 -2.80 -5.34
C HIS A 153 -6.24 -2.15 -3.95
N ALA A 154 -5.53 -1.03 -3.84
CA ALA A 154 -5.21 -0.38 -2.56
C ALA A 154 -6.44 0.31 -1.95
N SER A 155 -7.45 -0.45 -1.54
CA SER A 155 -8.65 0.03 -0.88
C SER A 155 -9.16 -0.98 0.16
N VAL A 156 -10.38 -0.77 0.68
CA VAL A 156 -10.97 -1.44 1.84
C VAL A 156 -12.13 -2.36 1.45
N TRP A 157 -12.56 -2.35 0.18
CA TRP A 157 -13.81 -2.96 -0.24
C TRP A 157 -13.79 -4.48 -0.19
N MET A 158 -14.90 -5.11 0.18
CA MET A 158 -14.99 -6.57 0.36
C MET A 158 -14.60 -7.37 -0.88
N TYR A 159 -14.80 -6.84 -2.10
CA TYR A 159 -14.31 -7.50 -3.31
C TYR A 159 -12.77 -7.57 -3.42
N LEU A 160 -12.05 -6.76 -2.63
CA LEU A 160 -10.59 -6.82 -2.50
C LEU A 160 -10.17 -7.64 -1.27
N GLU A 161 -11.00 -7.60 -0.22
CA GLU A 161 -10.73 -8.26 1.06
C GLU A 161 -10.96 -9.76 1.02
N ARG A 162 -11.99 -10.25 0.29
CA ARG A 162 -12.37 -11.66 0.27
C ARG A 162 -11.41 -12.53 -0.53
N ILE A 163 -10.83 -13.52 0.15
CA ILE A 163 -9.80 -14.41 -0.37
C ILE A 163 -10.17 -15.87 -0.15
N PRO A 164 -9.67 -16.79 -1.00
CA PRO A 164 -9.70 -18.21 -0.70
C PRO A 164 -8.74 -18.52 0.45
N LEU A 165 -9.10 -19.46 1.30
CA LEU A 165 -8.20 -20.01 2.31
C LEU A 165 -8.54 -21.47 2.57
N LEU A 166 -7.51 -22.33 2.49
CA LEU A 166 -7.65 -23.74 2.86
C LEU A 166 -6.37 -24.25 3.53
N VAL A 167 -6.55 -25.29 4.33
CA VAL A 167 -5.48 -26.13 4.87
C VAL A 167 -5.68 -27.56 4.36
N TYR A 168 -4.63 -28.17 3.82
CA TYR A 168 -4.64 -29.53 3.27
C TYR A 168 -3.52 -30.38 3.86
N GLY A 169 -3.76 -31.67 4.04
CA GLY A 169 -2.78 -32.60 4.57
C GLY A 169 -2.82 -32.70 6.10
N ALA A 170 -1.67 -32.66 6.74
CA ALA A 170 -1.56 -32.81 8.20
C ALA A 170 -2.32 -31.69 8.95
N GLY A 171 -3.10 -32.09 9.94
CA GLY A 171 -3.89 -31.16 10.76
C GLY A 171 -5.27 -30.76 10.18
N ALA A 172 -5.55 -31.11 8.92
CA ALA A 172 -6.78 -30.73 8.22
C ALA A 172 -7.69 -31.92 7.89
N ARG A 173 -7.63 -32.98 8.66
CA ARG A 173 -8.46 -34.19 8.45
C ARG A 173 -9.37 -34.42 9.65
N PRO A 174 -10.68 -34.70 9.47
CA PRO A 174 -11.37 -34.86 8.17
C PRO A 174 -11.56 -33.53 7.43
N PRO A 175 -11.88 -33.57 6.12
CA PRO A 175 -12.23 -32.36 5.37
C PRO A 175 -13.38 -31.58 6.02
N SER A 176 -13.30 -30.26 5.97
CA SER A 176 -14.32 -29.35 6.53
C SER A 176 -14.53 -28.12 5.65
N ASP A 177 -15.70 -27.50 5.78
CA ASP A 177 -16.06 -26.28 5.08
C ASP A 177 -16.67 -25.29 6.09
N SER A 178 -15.98 -24.18 6.33
CA SER A 178 -16.32 -23.18 7.35
C SER A 178 -16.73 -21.86 6.73
N GLU A 179 -17.81 -21.28 7.28
CA GLU A 179 -18.23 -19.89 7.00
C GLU A 179 -17.74 -18.90 8.07
N GLU A 180 -16.99 -19.38 9.06
CA GLU A 180 -16.44 -18.51 10.08
C GLU A 180 -15.49 -17.49 9.46
N ARG A 181 -15.59 -16.22 9.91
CA ARG A 181 -14.71 -15.17 9.45
C ARG A 181 -13.32 -15.35 10.02
N VAL A 182 -12.36 -15.53 9.15
CA VAL A 182 -10.94 -15.64 9.46
C VAL A 182 -10.13 -14.67 8.58
N SER A 183 -8.88 -14.44 8.93
CA SER A 183 -8.03 -13.47 8.22
C SER A 183 -6.62 -14.02 7.97
N LEU A 184 -5.83 -13.29 7.17
CA LEU A 184 -4.42 -13.62 6.95
C LEU A 184 -3.59 -13.66 8.25
N ALA A 185 -3.98 -12.90 9.27
CA ALA A 185 -3.29 -12.91 10.56
C ALA A 185 -3.39 -14.27 11.28
N ASP A 186 -4.38 -15.08 10.94
CA ASP A 186 -4.60 -16.37 11.57
C ASP A 186 -3.65 -17.47 11.04
N LEU A 187 -2.88 -17.19 9.97
CA LEU A 187 -2.00 -18.19 9.36
C LEU A 187 -0.77 -18.50 10.20
N ALA A 188 -0.02 -17.48 10.67
CA ALA A 188 1.17 -17.74 11.48
C ALA A 188 0.86 -18.53 12.76
N PRO A 189 -0.17 -18.19 13.56
CA PRO A 189 -0.52 -19.01 14.73
C PRO A 189 -1.00 -20.43 14.35
N THR A 190 -1.69 -20.60 13.21
CA THR A 190 -2.06 -21.93 12.71
C THR A 190 -0.83 -22.76 12.36
N ILE A 191 0.13 -22.17 11.64
CA ILE A 191 1.38 -22.87 11.31
C ILE A 191 2.14 -23.21 12.60
N ALA A 192 2.18 -22.29 13.57
CA ALA A 192 2.83 -22.55 14.86
C ALA A 192 2.24 -23.78 15.58
N GLU A 193 0.91 -23.93 15.58
CA GLU A 193 0.25 -25.13 16.11
C GLU A 193 0.63 -26.40 15.33
N LEU A 194 0.59 -26.33 13.99
CA LEU A 194 0.92 -27.48 13.15
C LEU A 194 2.35 -27.99 13.38
N ILE A 195 3.31 -27.09 13.60
CA ILE A 195 4.71 -27.46 13.87
C ILE A 195 5.00 -27.70 15.37
N GLY A 196 4.01 -27.50 16.24
CA GLY A 196 4.14 -27.66 17.69
C GLY A 196 5.01 -26.59 18.35
N PHE A 197 4.91 -25.34 17.88
CA PHE A 197 5.60 -24.19 18.46
C PHE A 197 4.69 -23.49 19.47
N GLU A 198 4.62 -24.06 20.69
CA GLU A 198 3.69 -23.66 21.76
C GLU A 198 3.90 -22.23 22.26
N ASP A 199 5.13 -21.69 22.19
CA ASP A 199 5.45 -20.36 22.68
C ASP A 199 4.98 -19.22 21.75
N PHE A 200 4.56 -19.53 20.52
CA PHE A 200 4.16 -18.50 19.56
C PHE A 200 2.96 -17.65 20.02
N PRO A 201 1.88 -18.21 20.58
CA PRO A 201 0.72 -17.43 21.04
C PRO A 201 1.04 -16.44 22.17
N ALA A 202 2.03 -16.71 23.00
CA ALA A 202 2.45 -15.85 24.11
C ALA A 202 3.10 -14.53 23.66
N LEU A 203 3.38 -14.37 22.37
CA LEU A 203 4.08 -13.21 21.81
C LEU A 203 3.16 -12.03 21.47
N GLY A 204 1.86 -12.09 21.81
CA GLY A 204 0.94 -10.95 21.74
C GLY A 204 0.63 -10.50 20.30
N ARG A 205 0.08 -11.39 19.47
CA ARG A 205 -0.39 -11.09 18.13
C ARG A 205 -1.92 -11.10 18.06
N GLU A 206 -2.49 -10.48 17.02
CA GLU A 206 -3.94 -10.42 16.87
C GLU A 206 -4.54 -11.69 16.26
N GLY A 207 -3.77 -12.39 15.41
CA GLY A 207 -4.20 -13.63 14.79
C GLY A 207 -4.39 -14.77 15.80
N ARG A 208 -5.26 -15.71 15.45
CA ARG A 208 -5.58 -16.91 16.23
C ARG A 208 -5.48 -18.13 15.32
N PRO A 209 -5.22 -19.32 15.86
CA PRO A 209 -5.29 -20.53 15.05
C PRO A 209 -6.64 -20.68 14.36
N LEU A 210 -6.63 -21.15 13.13
CA LEU A 210 -7.83 -21.39 12.34
C LEU A 210 -8.73 -22.42 13.03
N PRO A 211 -10.04 -22.19 13.11
CA PRO A 211 -10.97 -23.09 13.80
C PRO A 211 -11.01 -24.46 13.10
N GLY A 212 -11.00 -25.52 13.90
CA GLY A 212 -11.06 -26.90 13.39
C GLY A 212 -9.73 -27.46 12.84
N ILE A 213 -8.68 -26.64 12.77
CA ILE A 213 -7.32 -27.14 12.55
C ILE A 213 -6.75 -27.58 13.91
N SER A 214 -6.24 -28.79 13.97
CA SER A 214 -5.69 -29.36 15.20
C SER A 214 -4.26 -29.82 14.98
N PRO A 215 -3.38 -29.69 15.98
CA PRO A 215 -2.05 -30.26 15.91
C PRO A 215 -2.13 -31.75 15.58
N PRO A 216 -1.47 -32.22 14.51
CA PRO A 216 -1.44 -33.65 14.20
C PRO A 216 -0.65 -34.41 15.25
N THR A 217 -1.00 -35.70 15.47
CA THR A 217 -0.24 -36.58 16.37
C THR A 217 1.23 -36.67 15.95
N ASP A 218 1.45 -36.80 14.64
CA ASP A 218 2.78 -36.73 14.02
C ASP A 218 2.92 -35.38 13.31
N ARG A 219 3.88 -34.59 13.76
CA ARG A 219 4.15 -33.27 13.17
C ARG A 219 4.53 -33.40 11.70
N PRO A 220 4.09 -32.48 10.83
CA PRO A 220 4.54 -32.46 9.44
C PRO A 220 6.07 -32.21 9.39
N GLU A 221 6.74 -32.79 8.42
CA GLU A 221 8.15 -32.49 8.15
C GLU A 221 8.31 -31.15 7.45
N VAL A 222 7.30 -30.72 6.70
CA VAL A 222 7.27 -29.43 6.00
C VAL A 222 5.88 -28.82 6.05
N VAL A 223 5.82 -27.52 6.31
CA VAL A 223 4.62 -26.69 6.11
C VAL A 223 4.87 -25.76 4.95
N VAL A 224 4.00 -25.84 3.95
CA VAL A 224 4.06 -24.99 2.76
C VAL A 224 2.92 -23.98 2.81
N THR A 225 3.23 -22.71 2.65
CA THR A 225 2.25 -21.64 2.44
C THR A 225 2.33 -21.19 1.00
N PHE A 226 1.25 -21.38 0.23
CA PHE A 226 1.16 -21.04 -1.18
C PHE A 226 0.20 -19.86 -1.35
N VAL A 227 0.71 -18.73 -1.82
CA VAL A 227 -0.05 -17.49 -2.02
C VAL A 227 -0.24 -17.24 -3.51
N ILE A 228 -1.52 -17.12 -3.92
CA ILE A 228 -1.93 -16.70 -5.26
C ILE A 228 -2.15 -15.18 -5.21
N ASP A 229 -1.14 -14.40 -5.55
CA ASP A 229 -1.18 -12.95 -5.46
C ASP A 229 -2.30 -12.37 -6.35
N GLY A 230 -3.21 -11.58 -5.76
CA GLY A 230 -4.40 -11.06 -6.44
C GLY A 230 -5.45 -12.12 -6.79
N GLY A 231 -5.32 -13.34 -6.27
CA GLY A 231 -6.23 -14.47 -6.51
C GLY A 231 -7.46 -14.49 -5.62
N GLY A 232 -8.03 -13.34 -5.27
CA GLY A 232 -9.26 -13.25 -4.47
C GLY A 232 -10.47 -13.86 -5.14
N TRP A 233 -11.57 -14.01 -4.38
CA TRP A 233 -12.78 -14.68 -4.88
C TRP A 233 -13.36 -14.04 -6.12
N ASN A 234 -13.22 -12.74 -6.31
CA ASN A 234 -13.70 -12.07 -7.51
C ASN A 234 -13.00 -12.56 -8.79
N VAL A 235 -11.68 -12.79 -8.73
CA VAL A 235 -10.89 -13.33 -9.85
C VAL A 235 -11.20 -14.82 -10.07
N LEU A 236 -11.29 -15.61 -8.98
CA LEU A 236 -11.62 -17.03 -9.07
C LEU A 236 -13.03 -17.26 -9.67
N ASN A 237 -13.99 -16.44 -9.29
CA ASN A 237 -15.36 -16.53 -9.80
C ASN A 237 -15.48 -16.09 -11.27
N GLU A 238 -14.64 -15.15 -11.72
CA GLU A 238 -14.59 -14.73 -13.13
C GLU A 238 -14.07 -15.86 -14.03
N PHE A 239 -13.10 -16.65 -13.55
CA PHE A 239 -12.50 -17.74 -14.32
C PHE A 239 -12.69 -19.10 -13.64
N PRO A 240 -13.95 -19.59 -13.51
CA PRO A 240 -14.23 -20.77 -12.69
C PRO A 240 -13.55 -22.05 -13.21
N ASP A 241 -13.21 -22.12 -14.48
CA ASP A 241 -12.56 -23.29 -15.09
C ASP A 241 -11.03 -23.24 -15.04
N ALA A 242 -10.45 -22.16 -14.49
CA ALA A 242 -9.00 -21.96 -14.48
C ALA A 242 -8.29 -22.60 -13.27
N TRP A 243 -9.01 -23.08 -12.24
CA TRP A 243 -8.42 -23.53 -10.98
C TRP A 243 -8.93 -24.89 -10.47
N PRO A 244 -8.86 -25.96 -11.29
CA PRO A 244 -9.37 -27.28 -10.92
C PRO A 244 -8.62 -27.94 -9.76
N ASN A 245 -7.29 -27.71 -9.63
CA ASN A 245 -6.49 -28.26 -8.53
C ASN A 245 -6.88 -27.61 -7.20
N LEU A 246 -7.01 -26.29 -7.16
CA LEU A 246 -7.46 -25.56 -5.97
C LEU A 246 -8.85 -26.05 -5.54
N LYS A 247 -9.81 -26.21 -6.48
CA LYS A 247 -11.13 -26.78 -6.18
C LYS A 247 -11.06 -28.17 -5.55
N ARG A 248 -10.18 -29.02 -6.08
CA ARG A 248 -9.98 -30.36 -5.53
C ARG A 248 -9.47 -30.28 -4.10
N LEU A 249 -8.43 -29.48 -3.84
CA LEU A 249 -7.85 -29.32 -2.51
C LEU A 249 -8.85 -28.73 -1.50
N MET A 250 -9.71 -27.80 -1.94
CA MET A 250 -10.77 -27.26 -1.08
C MET A 250 -11.80 -28.33 -0.66
N ARG A 251 -12.12 -29.28 -1.52
CA ARG A 251 -13.02 -30.40 -1.17
C ARG A 251 -12.35 -31.42 -0.25
N GLU A 252 -11.06 -31.62 -0.40
CA GLU A 252 -10.29 -32.67 0.30
C GLU A 252 -9.64 -32.18 1.60
N GLY A 253 -9.57 -30.86 1.83
CA GLY A 253 -8.99 -30.19 2.99
C GLY A 253 -10.00 -29.47 3.86
N ALA A 254 -9.52 -28.60 4.72
CA ALA A 254 -10.33 -27.68 5.52
C ALA A 254 -10.38 -26.32 4.82
N SER A 255 -11.57 -25.93 4.35
CA SER A 255 -11.81 -24.69 3.60
C SER A 255 -12.48 -23.63 4.46
N PHE A 256 -12.11 -22.36 4.27
CA PHE A 256 -12.64 -21.19 4.97
C PHE A 256 -13.18 -20.20 3.93
N ARG A 257 -14.50 -20.27 3.66
CA ARG A 257 -15.13 -19.50 2.59
C ARG A 257 -15.26 -18.00 2.90
N ASN A 258 -15.23 -17.63 4.16
CA ASN A 258 -15.33 -16.25 4.62
C ASN A 258 -14.00 -15.70 5.13
N ALA A 259 -12.90 -16.10 4.47
CA ALA A 259 -11.58 -15.56 4.75
C ALA A 259 -11.41 -14.19 4.11
N ILE A 260 -10.73 -13.28 4.81
CA ILE A 260 -10.44 -11.92 4.35
C ILE A 260 -8.94 -11.60 4.52
N HIS A 261 -8.46 -10.62 3.75
CA HIS A 261 -7.16 -9.98 3.98
C HIS A 261 -7.05 -9.47 5.43
N GLY A 262 -8.05 -8.71 5.89
CA GLY A 262 -8.28 -8.35 7.28
C GLY A 262 -7.76 -6.99 7.71
N SER A 263 -7.19 -6.18 6.81
CA SER A 263 -6.77 -4.81 7.08
C SER A 263 -6.72 -3.94 5.81
N PHE A 264 -6.79 -2.62 5.95
CA PHE A 264 -6.55 -1.65 4.88
C PHE A 264 -5.04 -1.29 4.81
N PRO A 265 -4.47 -0.97 3.65
CA PRO A 265 -4.99 -1.30 2.32
C PRO A 265 -4.77 -2.78 1.98
N ALA A 266 -5.65 -3.34 1.14
CA ALA A 266 -5.49 -4.70 0.62
C ALA A 266 -4.36 -4.74 -0.41
N VAL A 267 -3.10 -4.77 0.05
CA VAL A 267 -1.89 -4.73 -0.79
C VAL A 267 -0.85 -5.75 -0.37
N THR A 268 -0.04 -6.18 -1.33
CA THR A 268 0.95 -7.25 -1.20
C THR A 268 1.86 -7.10 0.03
N ALA A 269 2.46 -5.92 0.27
CA ALA A 269 3.44 -5.75 1.35
C ALA A 269 2.83 -5.96 2.75
N SER A 270 1.66 -5.37 3.03
CA SER A 270 0.96 -5.55 4.32
C SER A 270 0.44 -6.98 4.48
N ALA A 271 -0.10 -7.58 3.41
CA ALA A 271 -0.61 -8.95 3.42
C ALA A 271 0.46 -9.97 3.81
N HIS A 272 1.61 -9.93 3.13
CA HIS A 272 2.69 -10.89 3.37
C HIS A 272 3.32 -10.71 4.75
N ALA A 273 3.44 -9.48 5.25
CA ALA A 273 3.86 -9.23 6.62
C ALA A 273 2.82 -9.74 7.64
N THR A 274 1.53 -9.63 7.34
CA THR A 274 0.44 -10.19 8.16
C THR A 274 0.51 -11.72 8.19
N ILE A 275 0.68 -12.38 7.03
CA ILE A 275 0.87 -13.84 6.93
C ILE A 275 2.07 -14.30 7.78
N GLY A 276 3.20 -13.61 7.65
CA GLY A 276 4.44 -14.01 8.33
C GLY A 276 4.45 -13.76 9.83
N THR A 277 3.78 -12.70 10.28
CA THR A 277 3.81 -12.28 11.69
C THR A 277 2.63 -12.76 12.52
N GLY A 278 1.47 -13.02 11.90
CA GLY A 278 0.22 -13.25 12.63
C GLY A 278 -0.32 -11.99 13.30
N ALA A 279 0.06 -10.83 12.79
CA ALA A 279 -0.33 -9.52 13.31
C ALA A 279 -0.77 -8.60 12.17
N PHE A 280 -1.54 -7.54 12.47
CA PHE A 280 -1.94 -6.53 11.50
C PHE A 280 -0.92 -5.38 11.38
N PRO A 281 -1.03 -4.51 10.35
CA PRO A 281 -0.11 -3.39 10.12
C PRO A 281 0.10 -2.50 11.35
N ARG A 282 -0.93 -2.27 12.17
CA ARG A 282 -0.80 -1.51 13.43
C ARG A 282 0.21 -2.11 14.41
N THR A 283 0.53 -3.38 14.29
CA THR A 283 1.47 -4.11 15.16
C THR A 283 2.78 -4.38 14.43
N HIS A 284 2.74 -4.90 13.19
CA HIS A 284 3.97 -5.23 12.46
C HIS A 284 4.61 -4.04 11.72
N GLY A 285 3.91 -2.90 11.57
CA GLY A 285 4.45 -1.65 11.05
C GLY A 285 4.60 -1.54 9.53
N ILE A 286 4.21 -2.57 8.76
CA ILE A 286 4.17 -2.50 7.29
C ILE A 286 2.76 -2.07 6.89
N THR A 287 2.55 -0.74 6.77
CA THR A 287 1.25 -0.13 6.52
C THR A 287 0.87 -0.08 5.05
N GLY A 288 1.78 -0.45 4.15
CA GLY A 288 1.59 -0.48 2.71
C GLY A 288 2.92 -0.69 1.99
N HIS A 289 2.95 -0.42 0.68
CA HIS A 289 4.20 -0.44 -0.09
C HIS A 289 5.14 0.72 0.29
N ASN A 290 4.59 1.78 0.87
CA ASN A 290 5.36 2.88 1.43
C ASN A 290 5.09 2.96 2.93
N LEU A 291 6.04 3.51 3.65
CA LEU A 291 5.93 3.76 5.08
C LEU A 291 6.70 5.02 5.46
N ARG A 292 6.35 5.59 6.61
CA ARG A 292 7.07 6.70 7.21
C ARG A 292 8.32 6.18 7.91
N ASP A 293 9.43 6.89 7.72
CA ASP A 293 10.69 6.69 8.44
C ASP A 293 11.16 8.06 8.94
N GLY A 294 10.88 8.33 10.22
CA GLY A 294 11.06 9.65 10.77
C GLY A 294 10.22 10.69 10.04
N THR A 295 10.87 11.61 9.32
CA THR A 295 10.20 12.69 8.57
C THR A 295 10.03 12.40 7.08
N LYS A 296 10.40 11.21 6.60
CA LYS A 296 10.41 10.85 5.17
C LYS A 296 9.45 9.70 4.88
N ALA A 297 8.89 9.73 3.69
CA ALA A 297 8.21 8.57 3.11
C ALA A 297 9.23 7.76 2.28
N ARG A 298 9.24 6.43 2.44
CA ARG A 298 10.09 5.52 1.66
C ARG A 298 9.39 4.20 1.39
N LYS A 299 9.93 3.41 0.47
CA LYS A 299 9.43 2.06 0.21
C LYS A 299 9.69 1.13 1.40
N ALA A 300 8.74 0.26 1.67
CA ALA A 300 8.89 -0.84 2.61
C ALA A 300 9.91 -1.86 2.06
N PHE A 301 10.66 -2.51 2.96
CA PHE A 301 11.69 -3.52 2.65
C PHE A 301 12.86 -3.03 1.78
N GLY A 302 13.00 -1.72 1.58
CA GLY A 302 14.09 -1.15 0.79
C GLY A 302 13.81 -1.12 -0.72
N GLU A 303 14.88 -1.12 -1.51
CA GLU A 303 14.81 -1.09 -2.97
C GLU A 303 15.20 -2.45 -3.57
N LEU A 304 14.84 -2.66 -4.85
CA LEU A 304 15.23 -3.86 -5.60
C LEU A 304 16.73 -4.12 -5.49
N GLY A 305 17.09 -5.36 -5.13
CA GLY A 305 18.49 -5.79 -4.96
C GLY A 305 19.05 -5.57 -3.55
N HIS A 306 18.34 -4.86 -2.66
CA HIS A 306 18.76 -4.65 -1.28
C HIS A 306 17.58 -4.69 -0.32
N ALA A 307 17.23 -5.89 0.15
CA ALA A 307 16.12 -6.07 1.08
C ALA A 307 16.48 -5.63 2.50
N GLU A 308 15.59 -4.87 3.11
CA GLU A 308 15.67 -4.37 4.49
C GLU A 308 14.58 -5.03 5.38
N PRO A 309 14.75 -6.31 5.76
CA PRO A 309 13.74 -7.02 6.55
C PRO A 309 13.53 -6.43 7.95
N GLY A 310 14.40 -5.54 8.39
CA GLY A 310 14.29 -4.79 9.63
C GLY A 310 13.12 -3.80 9.70
N ASP A 311 12.40 -3.59 8.59
CA ASP A 311 11.21 -2.76 8.56
C ASP A 311 10.05 -3.35 9.35
N ILE A 312 9.97 -4.69 9.44
CA ILE A 312 8.98 -5.38 10.26
C ILE A 312 9.32 -5.15 11.74
N LEU A 313 8.40 -4.56 12.48
CA LEU A 313 8.61 -4.19 13.89
C LEU A 313 8.56 -5.39 14.83
N VAL A 314 7.84 -6.45 14.48
CA VAL A 314 7.75 -7.70 15.22
C VAL A 314 8.31 -8.86 14.41
N PRO A 315 9.00 -9.84 15.02
CA PRO A 315 9.56 -10.96 14.27
C PRO A 315 8.47 -11.81 13.62
N THR A 316 8.77 -12.40 12.47
CA THR A 316 7.88 -13.38 11.81
C THR A 316 7.90 -14.72 12.52
N LEU A 317 6.97 -15.61 12.16
CA LEU A 317 6.99 -17.00 12.59
C LEU A 317 8.31 -17.69 12.21
N ALA A 318 8.81 -17.43 10.98
CA ALA A 318 10.06 -18.00 10.50
C ALA A 318 11.27 -17.54 11.32
N ASP A 319 11.31 -16.26 11.70
CA ASP A 319 12.35 -15.74 12.61
C ASP A 319 12.31 -16.43 13.96
N LEU A 320 11.12 -16.52 14.56
CA LEU A 320 10.95 -17.11 15.90
C LEU A 320 11.22 -18.62 15.91
N TRP A 321 10.77 -19.32 14.87
CA TRP A 321 11.03 -20.76 14.72
C TRP A 321 12.51 -21.05 14.50
N SER A 322 13.19 -20.21 13.73
CA SER A 322 14.65 -20.31 13.57
C SER A 322 15.37 -20.12 14.91
N ASP A 323 14.96 -19.12 15.71
CA ASP A 323 15.53 -18.85 17.02
C ASP A 323 15.24 -20.01 18.00
N ALA A 324 14.01 -20.53 18.05
CA ALA A 324 13.60 -21.64 18.91
C ALA A 324 14.32 -22.95 18.57
N THR A 325 14.74 -23.12 17.34
CA THR A 325 15.46 -24.31 16.87
C THR A 325 16.98 -24.13 16.78
N ASP A 326 17.54 -23.07 17.35
CA ASP A 326 18.98 -22.73 17.19
C ASP A 326 19.41 -22.69 15.72
N ASN A 327 18.57 -22.12 14.85
CA ASN A 327 18.76 -22.01 13.40
C ASN A 327 18.94 -23.38 12.68
N ARG A 328 18.37 -24.46 13.25
CA ARG A 328 18.35 -25.79 12.61
C ARG A 328 17.22 -25.93 11.60
N ALA A 329 16.08 -25.25 11.83
CA ALA A 329 14.96 -25.28 10.91
C ALA A 329 15.38 -24.75 9.55
N TRP A 330 14.91 -25.41 8.50
CA TRP A 330 15.00 -24.87 7.15
C TRP A 330 13.84 -23.88 6.97
N VAL A 331 14.15 -22.67 6.52
CA VAL A 331 13.15 -21.65 6.16
C VAL A 331 13.48 -21.09 4.79
N GLY A 332 12.46 -20.92 3.96
CA GLY A 332 12.64 -20.38 2.62
C GLY A 332 11.41 -19.72 2.05
N GLU A 333 11.64 -18.80 1.12
CA GLU A 333 10.63 -18.08 0.38
C GLU A 333 10.99 -18.08 -1.11
N LEU A 334 10.07 -18.56 -1.93
CA LEU A 334 10.16 -18.60 -3.37
C LEU A 334 9.12 -17.65 -3.95
N GLY A 335 9.44 -16.36 -3.89
CA GLY A 335 8.58 -15.28 -4.33
C GLY A 335 9.10 -14.57 -5.56
N TYR A 336 8.47 -13.45 -5.87
CA TYR A 336 8.81 -12.66 -7.06
C TYR A 336 9.40 -11.30 -6.70
N GLN A 337 8.90 -10.68 -5.64
CA GLN A 337 9.26 -9.32 -5.22
C GLN A 337 9.72 -9.30 -3.76
N ILE A 338 10.45 -8.23 -3.39
CA ILE A 338 10.95 -8.04 -2.02
C ILE A 338 9.84 -8.00 -0.96
N TRP A 339 8.63 -7.61 -1.33
CA TRP A 339 7.49 -7.53 -0.40
C TRP A 339 7.05 -8.90 0.11
N HIS A 340 7.32 -9.98 -0.64
CA HIS A 340 7.03 -11.35 -0.21
C HIS A 340 7.89 -11.78 0.98
N LEU A 341 9.07 -11.17 1.16
CA LEU A 341 9.92 -11.37 2.35
C LEU A 341 9.21 -11.03 3.68
N GLY A 342 8.05 -10.37 3.61
CA GLY A 342 7.17 -10.20 4.76
C GLY A 342 6.79 -11.51 5.45
N MET A 343 6.72 -12.63 4.71
CA MET A 343 6.47 -13.96 5.25
C MET A 343 7.70 -14.56 5.93
N LEU A 344 8.88 -14.36 5.35
CA LEU A 344 10.13 -14.94 5.81
C LEU A 344 10.80 -14.13 6.93
N GLY A 345 10.66 -12.81 6.90
CA GLY A 345 11.30 -11.92 7.86
C GLY A 345 12.81 -11.82 7.68
N ARG A 346 13.56 -11.89 8.78
CA ARG A 346 15.01 -11.68 8.83
C ARG A 346 15.84 -12.86 8.31
N GLY A 347 15.18 -13.91 7.84
CA GLY A 347 15.85 -15.04 7.21
C GLY A 347 16.49 -16.05 8.14
N GLY A 348 16.03 -16.15 9.40
CA GLY A 348 16.48 -17.17 10.33
C GLY A 348 17.90 -16.97 10.82
N ARG A 349 18.32 -15.73 11.05
CA ARG A 349 19.57 -15.45 11.74
C ARG A 349 19.41 -15.61 13.24
N SER A 350 19.61 -16.81 13.74
CA SER A 350 19.89 -16.97 15.17
C SER A 350 21.31 -16.46 15.47
N ARG A 351 21.52 -15.99 16.70
CA ARG A 351 22.87 -15.56 17.18
C ARG A 351 23.92 -16.66 17.14
N ARG A 352 23.55 -17.91 16.83
CA ARG A 352 24.40 -19.11 16.94
C ARG A 352 24.68 -19.87 15.64
N GLY A 353 24.20 -19.39 14.47
CA GLY A 353 24.38 -20.14 13.23
C GLY A 353 24.64 -19.26 12.01
N ASP A 354 25.38 -19.82 11.04
CA ASP A 354 25.68 -19.18 9.76
C ASP A 354 24.70 -19.58 8.65
N ARG A 355 23.66 -20.37 8.98
CA ARG A 355 22.69 -20.83 7.98
C ARG A 355 21.86 -19.63 7.49
N ARG A 356 21.95 -19.37 6.20
CA ARG A 356 21.13 -18.36 5.51
C ARG A 356 19.82 -19.01 5.07
N ALA A 357 18.72 -18.27 5.20
CA ALA A 357 17.45 -18.69 4.61
C ALA A 357 17.53 -18.70 3.08
N VAL A 358 16.66 -19.50 2.45
CA VAL A 358 16.47 -19.46 1.02
C VAL A 358 15.52 -18.31 0.68
N ALA A 359 15.91 -17.42 -0.23
CA ALA A 359 15.00 -16.42 -0.76
C ALA A 359 15.34 -16.07 -2.20
N VAL A 360 14.34 -16.07 -3.06
CA VAL A 360 14.47 -15.74 -4.48
C VAL A 360 13.51 -14.64 -4.89
N TYR A 361 13.95 -13.82 -5.83
CA TYR A 361 13.11 -12.86 -6.53
C TYR A 361 13.46 -12.85 -8.01
N TRP A 362 12.56 -12.38 -8.84
CA TRP A 362 12.76 -12.24 -10.26
C TRP A 362 13.42 -10.90 -10.60
N ASP A 363 14.60 -10.93 -11.20
CA ASP A 363 15.31 -9.73 -11.68
C ASP A 363 14.84 -9.36 -13.09
N GLU A 364 13.76 -8.58 -13.17
CA GLU A 364 13.21 -8.12 -14.45
C GLU A 364 14.16 -7.20 -15.22
N ALA A 365 15.01 -6.48 -14.52
CA ALA A 365 15.97 -5.54 -15.11
C ALA A 365 17.29 -6.21 -15.49
N GLY A 366 17.51 -7.45 -15.07
CA GLY A 366 18.71 -8.23 -15.37
C GLY A 366 18.87 -8.53 -16.86
N ASP A 367 20.11 -8.63 -17.31
CA ASP A 367 20.46 -9.10 -18.64
C ASP A 367 21.54 -10.21 -18.51
N PRO A 368 21.13 -11.47 -18.56
CA PRO A 368 19.78 -12.00 -18.74
C PRO A 368 18.89 -11.84 -17.50
N GLN A 369 17.55 -11.80 -17.71
CA GLN A 369 16.58 -11.93 -16.64
C GLN A 369 16.70 -13.30 -15.98
N ASP A 370 16.68 -13.35 -14.65
CA ASP A 370 16.79 -14.59 -13.89
C ASP A 370 16.38 -14.43 -12.44
N TRP A 371 16.27 -15.55 -11.72
CA TRP A 371 16.09 -15.59 -10.28
C TRP A 371 17.37 -15.18 -9.55
N ARG A 372 17.24 -14.27 -8.58
CA ARG A 372 18.33 -13.74 -7.77
C ARG A 372 18.01 -13.85 -6.29
N SER A 373 19.04 -13.77 -5.44
CA SER A 373 18.89 -13.51 -4.01
C SER A 373 18.94 -12.01 -3.75
N GLN A 374 18.05 -11.52 -2.90
CA GLN A 374 17.87 -10.08 -2.61
C GLN A 374 18.96 -9.46 -1.73
N ASN A 375 19.52 -10.24 -0.85
CA ASN A 375 20.55 -9.80 0.10
C ASN A 375 21.37 -11.02 0.52
N GLU A 376 22.49 -11.22 -0.16
CA GLU A 376 23.33 -12.41 0.02
C GLU A 376 23.94 -12.54 1.43
N ALA A 377 23.92 -11.46 2.23
CA ALA A 377 24.33 -11.53 3.62
C ALA A 377 23.29 -12.24 4.50
N LEU A 378 22.02 -12.22 4.09
CA LEU A 378 20.88 -12.82 4.83
C LEU A 378 20.37 -14.08 4.16
N TYR A 379 20.33 -14.09 2.81
CA TYR A 379 19.65 -15.07 2.01
C TYR A 379 20.59 -15.77 1.03
N ARG A 380 20.17 -16.90 0.52
CA ARG A 380 20.84 -17.64 -0.56
C ARG A 380 19.82 -18.17 -1.54
N LEU A 381 20.28 -18.47 -2.73
CA LEU A 381 19.49 -19.24 -3.68
C LEU A 381 19.36 -20.70 -3.23
N PRO A 382 18.29 -21.41 -3.62
CA PRO A 382 18.16 -22.84 -3.37
C PRO A 382 19.22 -23.65 -4.14
N ALA A 383 19.48 -24.86 -3.68
CA ALA A 383 20.33 -25.79 -4.40
C ALA A 383 19.60 -26.35 -5.64
N GLY A 384 20.35 -26.65 -6.69
CA GLY A 384 19.82 -27.32 -7.89
C GLY A 384 18.91 -26.46 -8.77
N MET A 385 19.07 -25.13 -8.73
CA MET A 385 18.33 -24.21 -9.59
C MET A 385 18.37 -24.68 -11.06
N PRO A 386 17.22 -24.66 -11.76
CA PRO A 386 17.18 -24.94 -13.18
C PRO A 386 18.00 -23.91 -13.98
N SER A 387 18.51 -24.31 -15.13
CA SER A 387 19.35 -23.44 -15.97
C SER A 387 18.50 -22.40 -16.73
N LEU A 388 19.13 -21.32 -17.15
CA LEU A 388 18.49 -20.30 -18.02
C LEU A 388 18.06 -20.89 -19.38
N ASP A 389 18.63 -21.99 -19.82
CA ASP A 389 18.18 -22.68 -21.04
C ASP A 389 16.75 -23.21 -20.88
N THR A 390 16.37 -23.64 -19.68
CA THR A 390 14.99 -24.04 -19.35
C THR A 390 14.02 -22.86 -19.53
N PHE A 391 14.37 -21.70 -18.97
CA PHE A 391 13.60 -20.48 -19.15
C PHE A 391 13.52 -20.05 -20.61
N ALA A 392 14.64 -20.09 -21.34
CA ALA A 392 14.68 -19.77 -22.75
C ALA A 392 13.76 -20.69 -23.58
N GLY A 393 13.68 -21.98 -23.25
CA GLY A 393 12.74 -22.92 -23.87
C GLY A 393 11.28 -22.52 -23.69
N TYR A 394 10.89 -22.13 -22.49
CA TYR A 394 9.53 -21.63 -22.23
C TYR A 394 9.25 -20.31 -22.96
N ARG A 395 10.18 -19.36 -22.91
CA ARG A 395 10.05 -18.07 -23.59
C ARG A 395 9.89 -18.24 -25.11
N ASP A 396 10.73 -19.07 -25.73
CA ASP A 396 10.78 -19.22 -27.18
C ASP A 396 9.57 -20.00 -27.73
N SER A 397 8.94 -20.84 -26.89
CA SER A 397 7.72 -21.58 -27.23
C SER A 397 6.42 -20.83 -26.89
N TYR A 398 6.51 -19.69 -26.19
CA TYR A 398 5.33 -18.97 -25.71
C TYR A 398 4.60 -18.25 -26.84
N THR A 399 3.30 -18.54 -26.95
CA THR A 399 2.37 -17.82 -27.84
C THR A 399 1.29 -17.17 -26.98
N PRO A 400 1.20 -15.83 -26.96
CA PRO A 400 0.17 -15.14 -26.20
C PRO A 400 -1.23 -15.51 -26.66
N ASN A 401 -2.19 -15.47 -25.72
CA ASN A 401 -3.60 -15.67 -26.04
C ASN A 401 -4.05 -14.63 -27.09
N PRO A 402 -4.65 -15.07 -28.24
CA PRO A 402 -5.09 -14.17 -29.31
C PRO A 402 -6.25 -13.25 -28.89
N ASP A 403 -7.03 -13.66 -27.88
CA ASP A 403 -8.19 -12.90 -27.40
C ASP A 403 -7.81 -11.80 -26.41
N ARG A 404 -6.54 -11.72 -26.03
CA ARG A 404 -6.03 -10.70 -25.13
C ARG A 404 -6.17 -9.28 -25.69
N ASN A 405 -6.16 -8.30 -24.81
CA ASN A 405 -6.10 -6.89 -25.24
C ASN A 405 -4.79 -6.61 -26.02
N PRO A 406 -4.86 -6.29 -27.33
CA PRO A 406 -3.66 -6.12 -28.16
C PRO A 406 -2.83 -4.88 -27.83
N ALA A 407 -3.36 -3.96 -27.00
CA ALA A 407 -2.60 -2.78 -26.56
C ALA A 407 -1.41 -3.13 -25.67
N PHE A 408 -1.42 -4.33 -25.07
CA PHE A 408 -0.39 -4.79 -24.14
C PHE A 408 0.20 -6.11 -24.65
N ASP A 409 1.29 -6.05 -25.38
CA ASP A 409 2.00 -7.24 -25.85
C ASP A 409 3.27 -7.47 -25.02
N PRO A 410 3.28 -8.43 -24.09
CA PRO A 410 4.43 -8.69 -23.23
C PRO A 410 5.68 -9.11 -24.02
N ILE A 411 5.52 -9.72 -25.19
CA ILE A 411 6.64 -10.16 -26.04
C ILE A 411 7.31 -8.97 -26.71
N LYS A 412 6.53 -7.97 -27.18
CA LYS A 412 7.08 -6.77 -27.79
C LYS A 412 7.83 -5.86 -26.82
N GLN A 413 7.60 -6.04 -25.52
CA GLN A 413 8.22 -5.25 -24.46
C GLN A 413 9.57 -5.81 -23.96
N ARG A 414 10.17 -6.76 -24.63
CA ARG A 414 11.49 -7.39 -24.32
C ARG A 414 11.62 -8.07 -22.95
N ASN A 415 10.84 -7.66 -21.96
CA ASN A 415 10.87 -8.17 -20.59
C ASN A 415 9.59 -8.96 -20.33
N LEU A 416 9.71 -10.25 -20.10
CA LEU A 416 8.62 -11.08 -19.65
C LEU A 416 8.38 -10.77 -18.17
N HIS A 417 7.14 -10.39 -17.87
CA HIS A 417 6.72 -10.13 -16.49
C HIS A 417 6.47 -11.42 -15.73
N CYS A 418 6.51 -11.34 -14.41
CA CYS A 418 6.17 -12.38 -13.44
C CYS A 418 4.95 -13.23 -13.78
N CYS A 419 4.04 -12.67 -14.54
CA CYS A 419 2.71 -13.23 -14.75
C CYS A 419 2.53 -13.75 -16.16
N SER A 420 3.61 -13.85 -16.92
CA SER A 420 3.64 -14.58 -18.18
C SER A 420 3.85 -16.07 -17.94
N THR A 421 3.21 -16.91 -18.72
CA THR A 421 3.36 -18.36 -18.70
C THR A 421 4.83 -18.84 -18.59
N PRO A 422 5.81 -18.30 -19.34
CA PRO A 422 7.20 -18.69 -19.20
C PRO A 422 7.79 -18.52 -17.81
N VAL A 423 7.52 -17.39 -17.15
CA VAL A 423 8.04 -17.11 -15.82
C VAL A 423 7.33 -17.94 -14.76
N ILE A 424 6.00 -18.10 -14.86
CA ILE A 424 5.21 -18.94 -13.95
C ILE A 424 5.71 -20.39 -13.98
N ARG A 425 5.92 -20.96 -15.17
CA ARG A 425 6.44 -22.33 -15.33
C ARG A 425 7.86 -22.48 -14.82
N TYR A 426 8.72 -21.51 -15.13
CA TYR A 426 10.10 -21.51 -14.63
C TYR A 426 10.14 -21.40 -13.11
N GLN A 427 9.23 -20.63 -12.47
CA GLN A 427 9.09 -20.62 -11.02
C GLN A 427 8.66 -22.00 -10.49
N GLY A 428 7.75 -22.68 -11.16
CA GLY A 428 7.38 -24.06 -10.83
C GLY A 428 8.59 -25.01 -10.84
N ASP A 429 9.46 -24.90 -11.83
CA ASP A 429 10.70 -25.70 -11.89
C ASP A 429 11.67 -25.37 -10.74
N VAL A 430 11.75 -24.08 -10.33
CA VAL A 430 12.53 -23.68 -9.14
C VAL A 430 11.97 -24.31 -7.86
N ILE A 431 10.65 -24.37 -7.73
CA ILE A 431 9.97 -25.00 -6.59
C ILE A 431 10.30 -26.51 -6.56
N GLU A 432 10.13 -27.19 -7.69
CA GLU A 432 10.45 -28.62 -7.80
C GLU A 432 11.92 -28.92 -7.48
N ALA A 433 12.83 -28.12 -8.03
CA ALA A 433 14.26 -28.26 -7.76
C ALA A 433 14.60 -28.02 -6.29
N THR A 434 13.95 -27.03 -5.64
CA THR A 434 14.11 -26.75 -4.21
C THR A 434 13.69 -27.96 -3.38
N LEU A 435 12.49 -28.49 -3.60
CA LEU A 435 11.99 -29.66 -2.89
C LEU A 435 12.86 -30.89 -3.08
N ALA A 436 13.43 -31.08 -4.28
CA ALA A 436 14.27 -32.23 -4.61
C ALA A 436 15.71 -32.16 -4.04
N ASN A 437 16.27 -30.96 -3.88
CA ASN A 437 17.68 -30.79 -3.57
C ASN A 437 17.96 -30.18 -2.19
N GLU A 438 16.95 -29.63 -1.51
CA GLU A 438 17.08 -29.09 -0.16
C GLU A 438 16.57 -30.09 0.88
N SER A 439 17.28 -30.21 2.01
CA SER A 439 16.80 -30.93 3.19
C SER A 439 15.88 -29.99 3.98
N ILE A 440 14.61 -29.93 3.61
CA ILE A 440 13.70 -28.89 4.10
C ILE A 440 13.36 -29.07 5.57
N GLY A 441 13.06 -30.29 6.02
CA GLY A 441 12.69 -30.48 7.43
C GLY A 441 12.65 -31.94 7.85
N SER A 442 12.24 -32.12 9.10
CA SER A 442 11.93 -33.40 9.75
C SER A 442 10.80 -33.21 10.74
N SER A 443 10.20 -34.29 11.25
CA SER A 443 9.16 -34.22 12.28
C SER A 443 9.62 -33.54 13.58
N ASP A 444 10.90 -33.64 13.92
CA ASP A 444 11.48 -32.95 15.08
C ASP A 444 11.74 -31.46 14.84
N THR A 445 12.00 -31.10 13.59
CA THR A 445 12.28 -29.72 13.20
C THR A 445 11.65 -29.46 11.84
N PRO A 446 10.32 -29.22 11.79
CA PRO A 446 9.60 -28.90 10.57
C PRO A 446 10.19 -27.72 9.81
N GLY A 447 10.28 -27.86 8.50
CA GLY A 447 10.69 -26.78 7.60
C GLY A 447 9.51 -25.89 7.22
N LEU A 448 9.77 -24.62 6.95
CA LEU A 448 8.79 -23.64 6.49
C LEU A 448 9.13 -23.18 5.09
N LEU A 449 8.25 -23.45 4.13
CA LEU A 449 8.37 -23.01 2.74
C LEU A 449 7.23 -22.06 2.39
N PHE A 450 7.57 -20.82 2.08
CA PHE A 450 6.63 -19.81 1.58
C PHE A 450 6.79 -19.67 0.07
N ILE A 451 5.68 -19.68 -0.65
CA ILE A 451 5.63 -19.55 -2.10
C ILE A 451 4.63 -18.43 -2.43
N ASN A 452 5.04 -17.49 -3.26
CA ASN A 452 4.15 -16.50 -3.83
C ASN A 452 4.25 -16.55 -5.36
N PHE A 453 3.12 -16.70 -6.03
CA PHE A 453 2.99 -16.43 -7.45
C PHE A 453 2.37 -15.05 -7.65
N LYS A 454 3.11 -14.11 -8.23
CA LYS A 454 2.65 -12.73 -8.51
C LYS A 454 1.55 -12.66 -9.57
N ALA A 455 1.22 -13.74 -10.19
CA ALA A 455 0.04 -13.91 -11.03
C ALA A 455 -1.14 -14.45 -10.18
N PRO A 456 -2.37 -13.99 -10.40
CA PRO A 456 -2.84 -13.09 -11.47
C PRO A 456 -2.76 -11.58 -11.17
N ASP A 457 -2.16 -11.14 -10.05
CA ASP A 457 -2.18 -9.73 -9.65
C ASP A 457 -1.68 -8.79 -10.76
N TYR A 458 -0.47 -9.03 -11.25
CA TYR A 458 0.10 -8.13 -12.25
C TYR A 458 -0.65 -8.16 -13.59
N THR A 459 -1.22 -9.31 -14.01
CA THR A 459 -2.10 -9.36 -15.17
C THR A 459 -3.37 -8.55 -14.95
N GLY A 460 -3.94 -8.60 -13.74
CA GLY A 460 -5.07 -7.77 -13.33
C GLY A 460 -4.75 -6.28 -13.40
N HIS A 461 -3.59 -5.86 -12.94
CA HIS A 461 -3.14 -4.46 -13.07
C HIS A 461 -3.03 -3.99 -14.51
N VAL A 462 -2.42 -4.79 -15.39
CA VAL A 462 -2.05 -4.39 -16.76
C VAL A 462 -3.19 -4.60 -17.74
N TYR A 463 -3.82 -5.77 -17.73
CA TYR A 463 -4.88 -6.13 -18.68
C TYR A 463 -6.28 -5.88 -18.12
N GLY A 464 -6.45 -5.99 -16.81
CA GLY A 464 -7.72 -5.98 -16.09
C GLY A 464 -8.13 -7.40 -15.68
N MET A 465 -8.89 -7.49 -14.57
CA MET A 465 -9.31 -8.79 -14.04
C MET A 465 -10.22 -9.61 -14.97
N PHE A 466 -10.90 -8.98 -15.93
CA PHE A 466 -11.78 -9.64 -16.89
C PHE A 466 -11.07 -10.07 -18.18
N ASP A 467 -9.79 -9.73 -18.35
CA ASP A 467 -9.05 -10.08 -19.56
C ASP A 467 -8.66 -11.56 -19.56
N PRO A 468 -8.78 -12.28 -20.69
CA PRO A 468 -8.36 -13.68 -20.81
C PRO A 468 -6.94 -13.97 -20.34
N MET A 469 -6.03 -12.99 -20.43
CA MET A 469 -4.66 -13.13 -19.90
C MET A 469 -4.63 -13.37 -18.39
N THR A 470 -5.58 -12.79 -17.64
CA THR A 470 -5.68 -13.02 -16.19
C THR A 470 -6.16 -14.43 -15.90
N GLY A 471 -7.13 -14.93 -16.68
CA GLY A 471 -7.57 -16.33 -16.61
C GLY A 471 -6.49 -17.34 -16.99
N ASP A 472 -5.68 -17.04 -18.01
CA ASP A 472 -4.56 -17.91 -18.42
C ASP A 472 -3.47 -17.93 -17.34
N ALA A 473 -3.12 -16.79 -16.77
CA ALA A 473 -2.16 -16.71 -15.67
C ALA A 473 -2.65 -17.48 -14.42
N LEU A 474 -3.93 -17.37 -14.08
CA LEU A 474 -4.53 -18.16 -12.99
C LEU A 474 -4.45 -19.67 -13.26
N ARG A 475 -4.72 -20.10 -14.50
CA ARG A 475 -4.61 -21.51 -14.90
C ARG A 475 -3.19 -22.04 -14.80
N ASP A 476 -2.22 -21.24 -15.25
CA ASP A 476 -0.80 -21.61 -15.14
C ASP A 476 -0.36 -21.74 -13.66
N VAL A 477 -0.84 -20.87 -12.76
CA VAL A 477 -0.56 -20.96 -11.32
C VAL A 477 -1.22 -22.20 -10.70
N ASP A 478 -2.47 -22.51 -11.06
CA ASP A 478 -3.17 -23.72 -10.59
C ASP A 478 -2.47 -25.01 -11.09
N GLU A 479 -1.90 -25.00 -12.30
CA GLU A 479 -1.06 -26.10 -12.79
C GLU A 479 0.18 -26.28 -11.89
N GLN A 480 0.84 -25.18 -11.49
CA GLN A 480 2.00 -25.28 -10.59
C GLN A 480 1.59 -25.76 -9.19
N LEU A 481 0.41 -25.37 -8.69
CA LEU A 481 -0.14 -25.92 -7.45
C LEU A 481 -0.35 -27.44 -7.55
N GLY A 482 -0.88 -27.93 -8.67
CA GLY A 482 -1.01 -29.37 -8.93
C GLY A 482 0.33 -30.12 -8.96
N ARG A 483 1.34 -29.54 -9.60
CA ARG A 483 2.72 -30.09 -9.64
C ARG A 483 3.32 -30.14 -8.23
N LEU A 484 3.19 -29.05 -7.46
CA LEU A 484 3.66 -28.96 -6.07
C LEU A 484 3.08 -30.08 -5.20
N VAL A 485 1.74 -30.28 -5.24
CA VAL A 485 1.06 -31.32 -4.46
C VAL A 485 1.57 -32.71 -4.85
N THR A 486 1.69 -33.01 -6.17
CA THR A 486 2.21 -34.28 -6.65
C THR A 486 3.61 -34.56 -6.13
N GLN A 487 4.47 -33.55 -6.06
CA GLN A 487 5.82 -33.69 -5.54
C GLN A 487 5.83 -33.87 -4.01
N LEU A 488 4.99 -33.11 -3.30
CA LEU A 488 4.84 -33.25 -1.83
C LEU A 488 4.32 -34.65 -1.45
N ASP A 489 3.33 -35.17 -2.17
CA ASP A 489 2.80 -36.52 -1.97
C ASP A 489 3.90 -37.59 -2.18
N THR A 490 4.84 -37.32 -3.09
CA THR A 490 5.96 -38.26 -3.37
C THR A 490 7.05 -38.17 -2.31
N LEU A 491 7.46 -36.98 -1.91
CA LEU A 491 8.60 -36.75 -1.02
C LEU A 491 8.23 -36.85 0.47
N TYR A 492 7.01 -36.43 0.81
CA TYR A 492 6.53 -36.30 2.17
C TYR A 492 5.13 -36.95 2.36
N PRO A 493 4.93 -38.22 1.97
CA PRO A 493 3.61 -38.85 2.01
C PRO A 493 3.00 -38.75 3.41
N ASP A 494 1.82 -38.12 3.53
CA ASP A 494 1.11 -37.83 4.79
C ASP A 494 1.90 -37.00 5.84
N ARG A 495 3.06 -36.43 5.49
CA ARG A 495 3.95 -35.72 6.42
C ARG A 495 4.16 -34.25 6.03
N TYR A 496 3.25 -33.65 5.27
CA TYR A 496 3.25 -32.23 4.98
C TYR A 496 1.90 -31.60 5.33
N ALA A 497 1.93 -30.30 5.58
CA ALA A 497 0.75 -29.45 5.59
C ALA A 497 0.90 -28.39 4.50
N LEU A 498 -0.17 -28.13 3.75
CA LEU A 498 -0.22 -27.12 2.70
C LEU A 498 -1.34 -26.13 3.03
N ILE A 499 -0.99 -24.86 3.13
CA ILE A 499 -1.93 -23.76 3.25
C ILE A 499 -1.96 -23.05 1.90
N VAL A 500 -3.14 -22.88 1.31
CA VAL A 500 -3.30 -22.11 0.08
C VAL A 500 -4.21 -20.93 0.35
N THR A 501 -3.80 -19.75 -0.05
CA THR A 501 -4.55 -18.51 0.09
C THR A 501 -4.24 -17.55 -1.07
N ALA A 502 -4.95 -16.42 -1.11
CA ALA A 502 -4.54 -15.21 -1.80
C ALA A 502 -4.22 -14.12 -0.78
N ASP A 503 -3.52 -13.10 -1.19
CA ASP A 503 -3.25 -11.95 -0.34
C ASP A 503 -4.34 -10.87 -0.44
N HIS A 504 -5.00 -10.74 -1.60
CA HIS A 504 -6.14 -9.84 -1.86
C HIS A 504 -6.88 -10.23 -3.15
N GLY A 505 -7.98 -9.52 -3.43
CA GLY A 505 -8.67 -9.56 -4.73
C GLY A 505 -8.17 -8.48 -5.70
N GLN A 506 -8.87 -8.31 -6.83
CA GLN A 506 -8.53 -7.35 -7.86
C GLN A 506 -9.61 -6.28 -8.03
N CYS A 507 -9.21 -5.03 -8.24
CA CYS A 507 -10.13 -3.99 -8.68
C CYS A 507 -10.37 -4.14 -10.20
N PRO A 508 -11.62 -4.18 -10.66
CA PRO A 508 -11.91 -4.10 -12.09
C PRO A 508 -11.27 -2.83 -12.70
N LEU A 509 -11.05 -2.82 -14.01
CA LEU A 509 -10.70 -1.58 -14.68
C LEU A 509 -11.80 -0.54 -14.38
N PRO A 510 -11.48 0.63 -13.82
CA PRO A 510 -12.48 1.61 -13.41
C PRO A 510 -13.46 1.99 -14.52
N ASP A 511 -12.96 2.17 -15.75
CA ASP A 511 -13.75 2.50 -16.93
C ASP A 511 -14.76 1.39 -17.33
N ALA A 512 -14.48 0.13 -16.97
CA ALA A 512 -15.42 -0.99 -17.18
C ALA A 512 -16.43 -1.14 -16.04
N ALA A 513 -16.13 -0.62 -14.86
CA ALA A 513 -16.96 -0.76 -13.64
C ALA A 513 -17.68 0.55 -13.24
N GLY A 514 -17.64 1.59 -14.07
CA GLY A 514 -18.27 2.89 -13.77
C GLY A 514 -17.49 3.73 -12.76
N GLY A 515 -16.23 3.41 -12.49
CA GLY A 515 -15.30 4.18 -11.67
C GLY A 515 -14.41 5.09 -12.49
N VAL A 516 -13.44 5.71 -11.82
CA VAL A 516 -12.41 6.55 -12.46
C VAL A 516 -11.03 6.22 -11.91
N ARG A 517 -10.00 6.61 -12.67
CA ARG A 517 -8.61 6.52 -12.25
C ARG A 517 -8.16 7.87 -11.76
N LEU A 518 -7.77 7.92 -10.50
CA LEU A 518 -7.17 9.09 -9.89
C LEU A 518 -5.72 9.23 -10.37
N ASP A 519 -5.37 10.39 -10.93
CA ASP A 519 -3.99 10.74 -11.18
C ASP A 519 -3.33 11.31 -9.92
N PRO A 520 -2.36 10.62 -9.31
CA PRO A 520 -1.70 11.06 -8.10
C PRO A 520 -0.87 12.33 -8.29
N ILE A 521 -0.40 12.62 -9.51
CA ILE A 521 0.33 13.85 -9.82
C ILE A 521 -0.63 15.03 -9.83
N GLN A 522 -1.80 14.88 -10.46
CA GLN A 522 -2.83 15.91 -10.41
C GLN A 522 -3.30 16.16 -8.98
N LEU A 523 -3.43 15.09 -8.17
CA LEU A 523 -3.78 15.21 -6.75
C LEU A 523 -2.71 15.98 -5.98
N TRP A 524 -1.43 15.66 -6.22
CA TRP A 524 -0.29 16.38 -5.65
C TRP A 524 -0.35 17.88 -6.00
N ASP A 525 -0.49 18.20 -7.28
CA ASP A 525 -0.55 19.59 -7.75
C ASP A 525 -1.75 20.35 -7.17
N ASP A 526 -2.89 19.69 -7.00
CA ASP A 526 -4.09 20.30 -6.42
C ASP A 526 -3.91 20.58 -4.92
N LEU A 527 -3.26 19.68 -4.17
CA LEU A 527 -2.91 19.89 -2.77
C LEU A 527 -1.90 21.03 -2.58
N GLU A 528 -0.86 21.07 -3.45
CA GLU A 528 0.11 22.17 -3.44
C GLU A 528 -0.55 23.52 -3.79
N ARG A 529 -1.48 23.54 -4.72
CA ARG A 529 -2.21 24.76 -5.09
C ARG A 529 -3.13 25.26 -4.00
N GLU A 530 -3.80 24.35 -3.29
CA GLU A 530 -4.76 24.70 -2.23
C GLU A 530 -4.08 25.10 -0.93
N PHE A 531 -3.07 24.35 -0.51
CA PHE A 531 -2.45 24.45 0.79
C PHE A 531 -0.95 24.75 0.78
N GLY A 532 -0.31 24.52 -0.35
CA GLY A 532 1.11 24.74 -0.52
C GLY A 532 1.46 26.22 -0.45
N GLY A 533 2.67 26.51 -0.18
CA GLY A 533 3.08 27.90 -0.06
C GLY A 533 4.51 28.09 0.41
N GLY A 534 5.30 27.05 0.39
CA GLY A 534 6.71 27.13 0.75
C GLY A 534 7.65 26.78 -0.39
N LEU A 535 8.91 27.08 -0.23
CA LEU A 535 10.00 26.73 -1.14
C LEU A 535 10.14 25.18 -1.28
N PHE A 536 9.64 24.43 -0.30
CA PHE A 536 9.83 22.98 -0.15
C PHE A 536 8.58 22.14 -0.45
N GLY A 537 7.46 22.80 -0.79
CA GLY A 537 6.18 22.11 -1.01
C GLY A 537 5.55 21.55 0.28
N LEU A 538 4.26 21.21 0.21
CA LEU A 538 3.51 20.59 1.30
C LEU A 538 3.59 19.07 1.23
N VAL A 539 3.51 18.51 0.03
CA VAL A 539 3.35 17.09 -0.22
C VAL A 539 4.71 16.42 -0.35
N GLN A 540 4.96 15.39 0.44
CA GLN A 540 6.15 14.53 0.32
C GLN A 540 5.92 13.39 -0.68
N ASN A 541 4.74 12.74 -0.57
CA ASN A 541 4.37 11.64 -1.42
C ASN A 541 2.84 11.47 -1.44
N VAL A 542 2.33 10.99 -2.56
CA VAL A 542 0.96 10.52 -2.74
C VAL A 542 1.05 9.09 -3.22
N VAL A 543 0.51 8.16 -2.45
CA VAL A 543 0.40 6.76 -2.84
C VAL A 543 -1.09 6.37 -2.90
N PRO A 544 -1.47 5.25 -3.48
CA PRO A 544 -2.88 4.91 -3.69
C PRO A 544 -3.77 5.00 -2.44
N SER A 545 -3.23 4.69 -1.28
CA SER A 545 -3.94 4.64 -0.01
C SER A 545 -3.57 5.74 0.99
N GLU A 546 -2.53 6.55 0.73
CA GLU A 546 -2.02 7.50 1.71
C GLU A 546 -1.43 8.76 1.09
N VAL A 547 -1.47 9.86 1.86
CA VAL A 547 -0.71 11.08 1.57
C VAL A 547 0.28 11.35 2.71
N TYR A 548 1.52 11.64 2.34
CA TYR A 548 2.59 12.04 3.25
C TYR A 548 2.84 13.53 3.08
N LEU A 549 2.82 14.27 4.20
CA LEU A 549 2.92 15.72 4.23
C LEU A 549 4.13 16.18 5.04
N HIS A 550 4.65 17.36 4.72
CA HIS A 550 5.64 18.05 5.53
C HIS A 550 4.96 18.76 6.70
N SER A 551 5.14 18.24 7.91
CA SER A 551 4.49 18.74 9.13
C SER A 551 4.90 20.19 9.47
N ASP A 552 6.12 20.59 9.19
CA ASP A 552 6.61 21.95 9.34
C ASP A 552 5.92 22.92 8.37
N VAL A 553 5.73 22.50 7.12
CA VAL A 553 5.00 23.29 6.10
C VAL A 553 3.52 23.44 6.49
N LEU A 554 2.86 22.36 6.96
CA LEU A 554 1.51 22.44 7.52
C LEU A 554 1.43 23.47 8.66
N TRP A 555 2.39 23.37 9.59
CA TRP A 555 2.46 24.28 10.72
C TRP A 555 2.62 25.72 10.27
N ASP A 556 3.54 26.00 9.35
CA ASP A 556 3.81 27.34 8.82
C ASP A 556 2.65 27.90 8.00
N ALA A 557 1.94 27.08 7.27
CA ALA A 557 0.71 27.46 6.55
C ALA A 557 -0.50 27.67 7.48
N GLY A 558 -0.43 27.21 8.74
CA GLY A 558 -1.56 27.19 9.67
C GLY A 558 -2.68 26.25 9.25
N VAL A 559 -2.33 25.18 8.53
CA VAL A 559 -3.22 24.13 8.01
C VAL A 559 -3.05 22.88 8.87
N THR A 560 -4.11 22.12 9.08
CA THR A 560 -4.06 20.81 9.76
C THR A 560 -4.27 19.68 8.75
N ARG A 561 -3.96 18.43 9.17
CA ARG A 561 -4.27 17.23 8.41
C ARG A 561 -5.75 17.11 8.11
N GLU A 562 -6.58 17.49 9.07
CA GLU A 562 -8.05 17.47 8.94
C GLU A 562 -8.58 18.49 7.93
N ASP A 563 -7.90 19.63 7.73
CA ASP A 563 -8.27 20.56 6.66
C ASP A 563 -8.02 19.94 5.31
N VAL A 564 -6.89 19.25 5.16
CA VAL A 564 -6.54 18.53 3.93
C VAL A 564 -7.52 17.38 3.71
N ALA A 565 -7.84 16.62 4.75
CA ALA A 565 -8.86 15.56 4.69
C ALA A 565 -10.23 16.09 4.29
N SER A 566 -10.65 17.23 4.83
CA SER A 566 -11.94 17.88 4.49
C SER A 566 -11.97 18.33 3.02
N PHE A 567 -10.87 18.88 2.51
CA PHE A 567 -10.76 19.24 1.10
C PHE A 567 -10.87 18.01 0.18
N LEU A 568 -10.22 16.92 0.54
CA LEU A 568 -10.24 15.67 -0.23
C LEU A 568 -11.58 14.95 -0.15
N ARG A 569 -12.30 15.03 0.98
CA ARG A 569 -13.68 14.53 1.08
C ARG A 569 -14.56 15.09 -0.03
N ASP A 570 -14.45 16.39 -0.30
CA ASP A 570 -15.25 17.11 -1.29
C ASP A 570 -14.59 17.15 -2.68
N TYR A 571 -13.64 16.25 -2.97
CA TYR A 571 -12.85 16.23 -4.19
C TYR A 571 -13.60 15.45 -5.31
N PRO A 572 -14.21 16.16 -6.32
CA PRO A 572 -15.08 15.51 -7.28
C PRO A 572 -14.31 14.92 -8.46
N TYR A 573 -14.91 13.96 -9.17
CA TYR A 573 -14.36 13.35 -10.38
C TYR A 573 -13.92 14.36 -11.41
N ARG A 574 -14.71 15.42 -11.67
CA ARG A 574 -14.37 16.45 -12.66
C ARG A 574 -12.98 17.08 -12.46
N ARG A 575 -12.48 17.05 -11.23
CA ARG A 575 -11.20 17.65 -10.87
C ARG A 575 -10.02 16.77 -11.25
N ASN A 576 -10.21 15.47 -11.20
CA ASN A 576 -9.16 14.50 -11.47
C ASN A 576 -9.75 13.18 -11.98
N ILE A 577 -9.73 12.96 -13.28
CA ILE A 577 -10.22 11.72 -13.92
C ILE A 577 -9.09 10.92 -14.57
N GLY A 578 -7.85 11.31 -14.33
CA GLY A 578 -6.68 10.72 -14.94
C GLY A 578 -6.59 10.90 -16.45
N PRO A 579 -5.49 10.49 -17.06
CA PRO A 579 -5.24 10.69 -18.50
C PRO A 579 -5.91 9.63 -19.39
N TYR A 580 -6.45 8.54 -18.83
CA TYR A 580 -6.83 7.34 -19.60
C TYR A 580 -8.25 7.38 -20.14
N VAL A 581 -9.15 8.17 -19.57
CA VAL A 581 -10.55 8.26 -19.99
C VAL A 581 -10.83 9.66 -20.52
N PRO A 582 -11.25 9.79 -21.81
CA PRO A 582 -11.66 11.09 -22.34
C PRO A 582 -12.86 11.63 -21.54
N ARG A 583 -12.80 12.88 -21.10
CA ARG A 583 -13.91 13.54 -20.36
C ARG A 583 -15.25 13.45 -21.08
N SER A 584 -15.23 13.39 -22.41
CA SER A 584 -16.42 13.31 -23.26
C SER A 584 -17.19 12.00 -23.16
N VAL A 585 -16.57 10.93 -22.62
CA VAL A 585 -17.22 9.62 -22.44
C VAL A 585 -17.71 9.38 -21.01
N ILE A 586 -17.38 10.29 -20.06
CA ILE A 586 -17.87 10.22 -18.70
C ILE A 586 -19.23 10.92 -18.64
N GLU A 587 -20.24 10.22 -18.14
CA GLU A 587 -21.55 10.81 -17.93
C GLU A 587 -21.46 12.04 -17.02
N GLN A 588 -22.16 13.10 -17.40
CA GLN A 588 -22.09 14.40 -16.72
C GLN A 588 -22.41 14.28 -15.22
N GLU A 589 -23.34 13.39 -14.87
CA GLU A 589 -23.75 13.14 -13.48
C GLU A 589 -22.63 12.52 -12.62
N LEU A 590 -21.74 11.73 -13.24
CA LEU A 590 -20.59 11.12 -12.54
C LEU A 590 -19.53 12.16 -12.20
N LEU A 591 -19.41 13.25 -12.98
CA LEU A 591 -18.39 14.26 -12.76
C LEU A 591 -18.50 14.98 -11.42
N ASP A 592 -19.68 14.98 -10.81
CA ASP A 592 -19.93 15.59 -9.50
C ASP A 592 -19.79 14.63 -8.33
N ARG A 593 -19.61 13.31 -8.60
CA ARG A 593 -19.37 12.33 -7.55
C ARG A 593 -18.02 12.54 -6.89
N GLN A 594 -17.94 12.16 -5.62
CA GLN A 594 -16.69 12.24 -4.84
C GLN A 594 -15.72 11.13 -5.24
N GLN A 595 -14.44 11.46 -5.31
CA GLN A 595 -13.35 10.49 -5.58
C GLN A 595 -13.17 9.49 -4.43
N PHE A 596 -13.38 9.96 -3.20
CA PHE A 596 -13.12 9.21 -1.99
C PHE A 596 -14.41 8.91 -1.25
N ALA A 597 -14.56 7.70 -0.76
CA ALA A 597 -15.58 7.32 0.19
C ALA A 597 -15.30 7.94 1.57
N ALA A 598 -14.03 7.94 1.97
CA ALA A 598 -13.57 8.59 3.18
C ALA A 598 -12.11 9.04 3.05
N VAL A 599 -11.72 10.04 3.83
CA VAL A 599 -10.35 10.48 4.01
C VAL A 599 -10.11 10.74 5.49
N PHE A 600 -9.26 9.95 6.11
CA PHE A 600 -8.98 10.07 7.53
C PHE A 600 -7.62 10.71 7.79
N ALA A 601 -7.64 11.78 8.59
CA ALA A 601 -6.43 12.31 9.19
C ALA A 601 -5.92 11.33 10.26
N THR A 602 -4.62 11.09 10.32
CA THR A 602 -4.02 10.15 11.30
C THR A 602 -4.27 10.59 12.75
N SER A 603 -4.39 11.89 13.00
CA SER A 603 -4.83 12.44 14.31
C SER A 603 -6.23 11.97 14.74
N PHE A 604 -7.15 11.69 13.82
CA PHE A 604 -8.41 11.05 14.12
C PHE A 604 -8.25 9.57 14.42
N LEU A 605 -7.43 8.87 13.63
CA LEU A 605 -7.17 7.43 13.80
C LEU A 605 -6.54 7.10 15.16
N ASP A 606 -5.71 7.99 15.70
CA ASP A 606 -5.19 7.89 17.07
C ASP A 606 -6.32 7.79 18.12
N THR A 607 -7.49 8.37 17.84
CA THR A 607 -8.63 8.36 18.78
C THR A 607 -9.44 7.07 18.74
N LEU A 608 -9.18 6.17 17.78
CA LEU A 608 -9.92 4.91 17.64
C LEU A 608 -9.46 3.84 18.61
N ALA A 609 -8.27 3.98 19.19
CA ALA A 609 -7.73 3.01 20.12
C ALA A 609 -8.64 2.83 21.34
N GLY A 610 -9.12 1.60 21.55
CA GLY A 610 -10.00 1.24 22.66
C GLY A 610 -11.48 1.64 22.51
N ARG A 611 -11.90 2.14 21.33
CA ARG A 611 -13.32 2.37 21.02
C ARG A 611 -14.04 1.07 20.65
N GLU A 612 -15.33 1.02 20.95
CA GLU A 612 -16.23 -0.06 20.51
C GLU A 612 -16.84 0.35 19.16
N LEU A 613 -16.18 -0.02 18.06
CA LEU A 613 -16.48 0.46 16.71
C LEU A 613 -17.92 0.15 16.27
N ASP A 614 -18.45 -1.04 16.62
CA ASP A 614 -19.84 -1.42 16.30
C ASP A 614 -20.86 -0.48 16.96
N ALA A 615 -20.63 -0.13 18.23
CA ALA A 615 -21.49 0.78 18.96
C ALA A 615 -21.37 2.22 18.45
N ASP A 616 -20.16 2.64 18.03
CA ASP A 616 -19.86 3.99 17.62
C ASP A 616 -20.28 4.31 16.18
N PHE A 617 -20.13 3.35 15.25
CA PHE A 617 -20.27 3.60 13.80
C PHE A 617 -21.40 2.82 13.14
N GLY A 618 -21.81 1.64 13.68
CA GLY A 618 -22.89 0.85 13.12
C GLY A 618 -22.61 0.31 11.70
N PRO A 619 -23.64 -0.02 10.91
CA PRO A 619 -23.46 -0.74 9.64
C PRO A 619 -22.98 0.13 8.46
N GLY A 620 -22.95 1.47 8.59
CA GLY A 620 -22.58 2.37 7.49
C GLY A 620 -23.65 2.50 6.39
N ILE A 621 -23.29 3.26 5.33
CA ILE A 621 -24.18 3.50 4.18
C ILE A 621 -23.69 2.79 2.90
N TYR A 622 -22.45 2.32 2.88
CA TYR A 622 -21.96 1.52 1.79
C TYR A 622 -22.49 0.10 1.98
N PRO A 623 -23.45 -0.37 1.14
CA PRO A 623 -23.80 -1.78 1.14
C PRO A 623 -22.53 -2.58 0.89
N GLU A 624 -22.51 -3.85 1.27
CA GLU A 624 -21.42 -4.73 0.84
C GLU A 624 -21.14 -4.45 -0.65
N ALA A 625 -20.09 -3.65 -0.90
CA ALA A 625 -19.60 -3.41 -2.25
C ALA A 625 -18.84 -4.66 -2.70
N ASP A 626 -19.53 -5.79 -2.63
CA ASP A 626 -19.07 -7.09 -3.02
C ASP A 626 -20.14 -7.77 -3.87
N PRO A 627 -20.13 -7.53 -5.19
CA PRO A 627 -21.07 -8.17 -6.12
C PRO A 627 -20.87 -9.69 -6.20
N PHE A 628 -19.76 -10.21 -5.67
CA PHE A 628 -19.43 -11.63 -5.72
C PHE A 628 -19.91 -12.40 -4.47
N GLY A 629 -20.11 -11.71 -3.34
CA GLY A 629 -20.59 -12.29 -2.09
C GLY A 629 -19.67 -13.38 -1.50
N VAL A 630 -20.14 -14.04 -0.46
CA VAL A 630 -19.50 -15.27 0.03
C VAL A 630 -19.76 -16.38 -0.99
N PRO A 631 -18.71 -17.03 -1.52
CA PRO A 631 -18.92 -18.06 -2.53
C PRO A 631 -19.70 -19.24 -1.95
N PRO A 632 -20.57 -19.88 -2.76
CA PRO A 632 -21.29 -21.07 -2.33
C PRO A 632 -20.32 -22.22 -2.02
N PRO A 633 -20.75 -23.24 -1.24
CA PRO A 633 -19.98 -24.44 -1.06
C PRO A 633 -19.55 -25.03 -2.39
N ILE A 634 -18.32 -25.51 -2.48
CA ILE A 634 -17.83 -26.15 -3.69
C ILE A 634 -18.56 -27.48 -3.83
N ALA A 635 -19.43 -27.60 -4.83
CA ALA A 635 -20.16 -28.81 -5.09
C ALA A 635 -19.19 -29.99 -5.31
N GLY A 636 -19.51 -31.13 -4.65
CA GLY A 636 -18.72 -32.36 -4.71
C GLY A 636 -18.72 -33.04 -6.06
#